data_b8318d43f1f9481b35579ea2979bd5ac
#
_entry.id   b8318d43f1f9481b35579ea2979bd5ac
#
_cell.length_a   1.000
_cell.length_b   1.000
_cell.length_c   1.000
_cell.angle_alpha   90.00
_cell.angle_beta   90.00
_cell.angle_gamma   90.00
#
_symmetry.space_group_name_H-M   'P 1'
#
loop_
_entity.id
_entity.type
_entity.pdbx_description
1 polymer ?
#
loop_
_entity_poly.entity_id
_entity_poly.type
_entity_poly.pdbx_seq_one_letter_code
_entity_poly.pdbx_strand_id
1 'polypeptide(L)'
;MRLSGLEPCNISPQIGFVNIGERTNVTGSKAFSRMILNNQFDDALAVARQQVESGAQMIDINMDEAMLDSEAAMVRFLNLIASEPDIARVPIMVDSSKWTVIEAGLKCIQGKPIVNSISLKEGEEQFKYHAKLIKRYGAATVVMAFDEKGQADTYQRKTEICQRSYNILVNELDFSPEDIIFDPNIFAIATGIEEHDNYAVDFINATRWIKENLPGAKISGGVSNVSFSFRGNDRVREAIHTVFLYHAISAGMDMGIVNAGQLGVYADLDPELRERVEDVVLNRFKEKDGKTPTERLLAIADEYKGGGIKQEENLVWREAAVRERLTHALVHGLTNFIVEDTEELRAEIMGSGGRPIEVIEGPLMDGMNVVGDLFGAGKMFLPQVVKSARVMKQAVAHLIPYIEEEKKQLVAAGGESKAKGKIVIATVKGDVHDIGKNIVTVVLQCNNFEVVNMGVMVPCDQILKKAKEEKADIVGLSGLITPSLEEMTYVAQEMQRDDYFRQKKIPLLIGGATTSRVHTAVKIAPHYDGPVVYVPDASRSVSVASNLLSDEGAKKFIDEMLADYERIRYQHANRKSVPLVSLQAARDNYEQLDWNVYKPSKPKFIGRRVFKNFSLAEIAKFIDWTPFFQTWDLAGKF
;
A
#
# COMPACT_ATOMS: atom_id res chain seq x y z
N MET A 1 -6.79 28.73 -2.41
CA MET A 1 -7.84 27.67 -2.47
C MET A 1 -8.84 27.90 -1.35
N ARG A 2 -10.11 27.72 -1.62
CA ARG A 2 -11.18 27.85 -0.61
C ARG A 2 -11.98 26.55 -0.61
N LEU A 3 -11.98 25.87 0.52
CA LEU A 3 -12.73 24.64 0.76
C LEU A 3 -13.68 24.84 1.94
N SER A 4 -14.62 23.94 2.13
CA SER A 4 -15.49 23.99 3.30
C SER A 4 -16.09 22.61 3.63
N GLY A 5 -16.15 22.30 4.91
CA GLY A 5 -17.16 21.47 5.52
C GLY A 5 -18.30 22.38 6.03
N LEU A 6 -18.72 22.22 7.27
CA LEU A 6 -19.59 23.20 7.95
C LEU A 6 -18.83 24.50 8.25
N GLU A 7 -17.50 24.43 8.38
CA GLU A 7 -16.62 25.58 8.56
C GLU A 7 -15.80 25.83 7.29
N PRO A 8 -15.43 27.11 6.99
CA PRO A 8 -14.56 27.40 5.87
C PRO A 8 -13.13 26.95 6.17
N CYS A 9 -12.48 26.36 5.17
CA CYS A 9 -11.07 25.99 5.18
C CYS A 9 -10.36 26.73 4.03
N ASN A 10 -9.74 27.85 4.34
CA ASN A 10 -9.04 28.67 3.36
C ASN A 10 -7.56 28.36 3.36
N ILE A 11 -7.02 27.82 2.27
CA ILE A 11 -5.61 27.47 2.12
C ILE A 11 -4.86 28.64 1.49
N SER A 12 -4.01 29.26 2.27
CA SER A 12 -3.20 30.41 1.86
C SER A 12 -1.80 30.30 2.46
N PRO A 13 -0.81 31.07 1.97
CA PRO A 13 0.55 31.04 2.52
C PRO A 13 0.61 31.36 4.02
N GLN A 14 -0.37 32.08 4.55
CA GLN A 14 -0.42 32.47 5.96
C GLN A 14 -0.86 31.34 6.90
N ILE A 15 -1.57 30.33 6.38
CA ILE A 15 -2.06 29.19 7.18
C ILE A 15 -0.98 28.12 7.34
N GLY A 16 0.01 28.11 6.45
CA GLY A 16 1.05 27.10 6.44
C GLY A 16 0.58 25.76 5.84
N PHE A 17 1.20 24.67 6.29
CA PHE A 17 0.94 23.32 5.81
C PHE A 17 -0.37 22.76 6.35
N VAL A 18 -1.12 22.06 5.51
CA VAL A 18 -2.43 21.49 5.83
C VAL A 18 -2.35 19.97 5.97
N ASN A 19 -2.79 19.46 7.12
CA ASN A 19 -2.84 18.03 7.40
C ASN A 19 -4.15 17.43 6.89
N ILE A 20 -4.04 16.42 6.02
CA ILE A 20 -5.15 15.59 5.56
C ILE A 20 -5.06 14.24 6.27
N GLY A 21 -6.07 13.90 7.07
CA GLY A 21 -6.06 12.64 7.84
C GLY A 21 -6.24 11.41 6.95
N GLU A 22 -5.33 10.43 7.06
CA GLU A 22 -5.27 9.23 6.21
C GLU A 22 -5.96 7.98 6.80
N ARG A 23 -6.45 8.05 8.04
CA ARG A 23 -6.88 6.83 8.78
C ARG A 23 -8.25 6.31 8.39
N THR A 24 -9.08 7.10 7.71
CA THR A 24 -10.39 6.74 7.16
C THR A 24 -10.31 6.11 5.76
N ASN A 25 -9.24 5.36 5.52
CA ASN A 25 -8.95 4.69 4.26
C ASN A 25 -8.87 3.18 4.49
N VAL A 26 -9.75 2.41 3.84
CA VAL A 26 -9.83 0.94 3.98
C VAL A 26 -8.59 0.24 3.45
N THR A 27 -7.90 0.82 2.48
CA THR A 27 -6.67 0.29 1.91
C THR A 27 -5.46 0.58 2.84
N GLY A 28 -5.41 1.78 3.43
CA GLY A 28 -4.30 2.24 4.26
C GLY A 28 -4.39 1.83 5.73
N SER A 29 -5.60 1.59 6.26
CA SER A 29 -5.84 1.30 7.68
C SER A 29 -6.54 -0.04 7.89
N LYS A 30 -5.79 -1.06 8.31
CA LYS A 30 -6.36 -2.40 8.63
C LYS A 30 -7.45 -2.36 9.70
N ALA A 31 -7.33 -1.47 10.69
CA ALA A 31 -8.34 -1.31 11.74
C ALA A 31 -9.64 -0.74 11.15
N PHE A 32 -9.55 0.33 10.37
CA PHE A 32 -10.69 0.94 9.71
C PHE A 32 -11.37 -0.01 8.72
N SER A 33 -10.57 -0.69 7.88
CA SER A 33 -11.07 -1.71 6.95
C SER A 33 -11.89 -2.78 7.66
N ARG A 34 -11.38 -3.31 8.79
CA ARG A 34 -12.10 -4.31 9.58
C ARG A 34 -13.43 -3.78 10.13
N MET A 35 -13.48 -2.54 10.59
CA MET A 35 -14.70 -1.91 11.08
C MET A 35 -15.76 -1.82 9.96
N ILE A 36 -15.37 -1.32 8.80
CA ILE A 36 -16.27 -1.17 7.64
C ILE A 36 -16.78 -2.54 7.17
N LEU A 37 -15.88 -3.52 6.99
CA LEU A 37 -16.24 -4.88 6.56
C LEU A 37 -17.16 -5.60 7.54
N ASN A 38 -17.07 -5.30 8.84
CA ASN A 38 -17.93 -5.84 9.88
C ASN A 38 -19.17 -4.98 10.15
N ASN A 39 -19.44 -3.95 9.35
CA ASN A 39 -20.57 -3.05 9.49
C ASN A 39 -20.58 -2.25 10.81
N GLN A 40 -19.39 -2.01 11.39
CA GLN A 40 -19.18 -1.25 12.63
C GLN A 40 -18.95 0.24 12.29
N PHE A 41 -19.95 0.91 11.71
CA PHE A 41 -19.81 2.28 11.24
C PHE A 41 -19.69 3.30 12.38
N ASP A 42 -20.25 3.03 13.55
CA ASP A 42 -20.12 3.91 14.72
C ASP A 42 -18.67 3.93 15.24
N ASP A 43 -18.00 2.77 15.27
CA ASP A 43 -16.57 2.69 15.59
C ASP A 43 -15.71 3.37 14.52
N ALA A 44 -16.11 3.25 13.25
CA ALA A 44 -15.45 3.93 12.13
C ALA A 44 -15.58 5.46 12.22
N LEU A 45 -16.72 5.98 12.69
CA LEU A 45 -16.91 7.42 12.97
C LEU A 45 -15.96 7.92 14.07
N ALA A 46 -15.72 7.11 15.10
CA ALA A 46 -14.74 7.47 16.13
C ALA A 46 -13.33 7.67 15.55
N VAL A 47 -12.93 6.88 14.52
CA VAL A 47 -11.65 7.07 13.81
C VAL A 47 -11.62 8.41 13.08
N ALA A 48 -12.72 8.79 12.41
CA ALA A 48 -12.82 10.08 11.73
C ALA A 48 -12.72 11.24 12.73
N ARG A 49 -13.44 11.15 13.85
CA ARG A 49 -13.42 12.15 14.93
C ARG A 49 -12.02 12.31 15.52
N GLN A 50 -11.35 11.21 15.84
CA GLN A 50 -10.00 11.22 16.37
C GLN A 50 -9.00 11.94 15.46
N GLN A 51 -9.12 11.79 14.14
CA GLN A 51 -8.25 12.52 13.21
C GLN A 51 -8.43 14.03 13.29
N VAL A 52 -9.69 14.49 13.35
CA VAL A 52 -10.01 15.92 13.46
C VAL A 52 -9.53 16.47 14.80
N GLU A 53 -9.74 15.74 15.90
CA GLU A 53 -9.23 16.09 17.23
C GLU A 53 -7.71 16.13 17.29
N SER A 54 -7.03 15.25 16.55
CA SER A 54 -5.57 15.22 16.43
C SER A 54 -5.00 16.29 15.49
N GLY A 55 -5.83 17.20 14.97
CA GLY A 55 -5.38 18.34 14.17
C GLY A 55 -5.47 18.15 12.66
N ALA A 56 -6.14 17.13 12.15
CA ALA A 56 -6.46 17.04 10.74
C ALA A 56 -7.41 18.18 10.35
N GLN A 57 -7.03 18.94 9.34
CA GLN A 57 -7.81 20.06 8.79
C GLN A 57 -8.72 19.62 7.64
N MET A 58 -8.54 18.41 7.17
CA MET A 58 -9.36 17.64 6.22
C MET A 58 -9.25 16.17 6.55
N ILE A 59 -10.18 15.35 6.07
CA ILE A 59 -10.08 13.89 6.14
C ILE A 59 -10.25 13.28 4.76
N ASP A 60 -9.36 12.34 4.43
CA ASP A 60 -9.41 11.50 3.24
C ASP A 60 -10.25 10.26 3.55
N ILE A 61 -11.24 9.99 2.71
CA ILE A 61 -12.15 8.85 2.88
C ILE A 61 -12.09 7.96 1.67
N ASN A 62 -11.62 6.73 1.87
CA ASN A 62 -11.53 5.69 0.84
C ASN A 62 -12.26 4.43 1.29
N MET A 63 -13.14 3.91 0.42
CA MET A 63 -13.90 2.69 0.61
C MET A 63 -13.58 1.63 -0.45
N ASP A 64 -12.44 1.75 -1.14
CA ASP A 64 -12.02 0.83 -2.20
C ASP A 64 -11.51 -0.49 -1.61
N GLU A 65 -12.42 -1.45 -1.46
CA GLU A 65 -12.11 -2.80 -1.00
C GLU A 65 -12.88 -3.81 -1.87
N ALA A 66 -12.17 -4.87 -2.31
CA ALA A 66 -12.70 -5.81 -3.30
C ALA A 66 -13.94 -6.61 -2.85
N MET A 67 -14.12 -6.74 -1.53
CA MET A 67 -15.23 -7.49 -0.93
C MET A 67 -16.37 -6.59 -0.45
N LEU A 68 -16.27 -5.29 -0.69
CA LEU A 68 -17.21 -4.27 -0.24
C LEU A 68 -17.98 -3.69 -1.41
N ASP A 69 -19.26 -3.36 -1.22
CA ASP A 69 -19.96 -2.42 -2.07
C ASP A 69 -19.47 -1.01 -1.72
N SER A 70 -18.45 -0.56 -2.43
CA SER A 70 -17.76 0.69 -2.16
C SER A 70 -18.66 1.91 -2.30
N GLU A 71 -19.62 1.91 -3.25
CA GLU A 71 -20.58 3.01 -3.42
C GLU A 71 -21.52 3.11 -2.23
N ALA A 72 -22.15 1.99 -1.85
CA ALA A 72 -23.05 1.96 -0.71
C ALA A 72 -22.35 2.30 0.61
N ALA A 73 -21.11 1.81 0.81
CA ALA A 73 -20.31 2.11 1.99
C ALA A 73 -19.91 3.59 2.06
N MET A 74 -19.48 4.19 0.94
CA MET A 74 -19.13 5.60 0.85
C MET A 74 -20.35 6.48 1.18
N VAL A 75 -21.47 6.23 0.53
CA VAL A 75 -22.73 6.97 0.78
C VAL A 75 -23.13 6.87 2.25
N ARG A 76 -23.12 5.66 2.81
CA ARG A 76 -23.51 5.46 4.20
C ARG A 76 -22.60 6.19 5.17
N PHE A 77 -21.29 6.06 5.00
CA PHE A 77 -20.33 6.68 5.90
C PHE A 77 -20.37 8.21 5.83
N LEU A 78 -20.48 8.78 4.63
CA LEU A 78 -20.60 10.24 4.45
C LEU A 78 -21.90 10.80 5.03
N ASN A 79 -23.02 10.08 4.91
CA ASN A 79 -24.28 10.48 5.53
C ASN A 79 -24.22 10.45 7.06
N LEU A 80 -23.50 9.48 7.64
CA LEU A 80 -23.24 9.44 9.08
C LEU A 80 -22.35 10.60 9.52
N ILE A 81 -21.26 10.90 8.78
CA ILE A 81 -20.41 12.08 9.04
C ILE A 81 -21.24 13.37 9.01
N ALA A 82 -22.16 13.51 8.06
CA ALA A 82 -22.99 14.71 7.93
C ALA A 82 -23.86 14.99 9.18
N SER A 83 -24.16 13.96 9.97
CA SER A 83 -24.89 14.10 11.25
C SER A 83 -23.97 14.40 12.46
N GLU A 84 -22.63 14.40 12.27
CA GLU A 84 -21.62 14.59 13.30
C GLU A 84 -20.89 15.93 13.12
N PRO A 85 -21.34 17.03 13.73
CA PRO A 85 -20.77 18.38 13.50
C PRO A 85 -19.27 18.46 13.80
N ASP A 86 -18.79 17.72 14.78
CA ASP A 86 -17.36 17.70 15.15
C ASP A 86 -16.47 17.14 14.04
N ILE A 87 -17.01 16.26 13.20
CA ILE A 87 -16.32 15.71 12.04
C ILE A 87 -16.64 16.54 10.79
N ALA A 88 -17.91 16.82 10.56
CA ALA A 88 -18.39 17.50 9.35
C ALA A 88 -17.92 18.96 9.23
N ARG A 89 -17.35 19.54 10.29
CA ARG A 89 -16.77 20.90 10.25
C ARG A 89 -15.63 21.03 9.27
N VAL A 90 -14.84 19.97 9.03
CA VAL A 90 -13.72 19.98 8.09
C VAL A 90 -14.14 19.52 6.70
N PRO A 91 -13.47 19.99 5.63
CA PRO A 91 -13.71 19.48 4.27
C PRO A 91 -13.40 18.00 4.16
N ILE A 92 -14.14 17.32 3.29
CA ILE A 92 -13.94 15.90 2.96
C ILE A 92 -13.19 15.79 1.64
N MET A 93 -12.20 14.90 1.61
CA MET A 93 -11.54 14.42 0.40
C MET A 93 -12.15 13.04 0.07
N VAL A 94 -12.85 12.94 -1.07
CA VAL A 94 -13.44 11.68 -1.55
C VAL A 94 -12.40 10.97 -2.38
N ASP A 95 -11.89 9.85 -1.87
CA ASP A 95 -10.84 9.05 -2.49
C ASP A 95 -11.40 7.74 -3.03
N SER A 96 -11.26 7.53 -4.32
CA SER A 96 -11.54 6.24 -4.97
C SER A 96 -10.87 6.13 -6.31
N SER A 97 -10.52 4.89 -6.68
CA SER A 97 -10.09 4.53 -8.03
C SER A 97 -11.25 4.46 -9.04
N LYS A 98 -12.50 4.47 -8.56
CA LYS A 98 -13.72 4.32 -9.37
C LYS A 98 -14.52 5.63 -9.39
N TRP A 99 -14.80 6.14 -10.58
CA TRP A 99 -15.58 7.35 -10.72
C TRP A 99 -16.98 7.24 -10.10
N THR A 100 -17.63 6.09 -10.22
CA THR A 100 -18.98 5.88 -9.66
C THR A 100 -19.02 6.07 -8.14
N VAL A 101 -17.98 5.63 -7.43
CA VAL A 101 -17.81 5.82 -5.98
C VAL A 101 -17.59 7.30 -5.65
N ILE A 102 -16.72 7.98 -6.42
CA ILE A 102 -16.48 9.43 -6.27
C ILE A 102 -17.78 10.20 -6.46
N GLU A 103 -18.50 9.93 -7.54
CA GLU A 103 -19.74 10.65 -7.83
C GLU A 103 -20.83 10.38 -6.78
N ALA A 104 -20.96 9.14 -6.31
CA ALA A 104 -21.87 8.79 -5.22
C ALA A 104 -21.51 9.55 -3.93
N GLY A 105 -20.23 9.66 -3.62
CA GLY A 105 -19.72 10.43 -2.48
C GLY A 105 -20.00 11.93 -2.61
N LEU A 106 -19.72 12.51 -3.77
CA LEU A 106 -19.97 13.96 -4.03
C LEU A 106 -21.43 14.36 -3.83
N LYS A 107 -22.38 13.46 -4.13
CA LYS A 107 -23.81 13.67 -3.92
C LYS A 107 -24.22 13.73 -2.44
N CYS A 108 -23.38 13.23 -1.53
CA CYS A 108 -23.63 13.21 -0.09
C CYS A 108 -22.99 14.38 0.67
N ILE A 109 -22.06 15.10 0.04
CA ILE A 109 -21.25 16.11 0.73
C ILE A 109 -21.87 17.49 0.54
N GLN A 110 -21.92 18.24 1.62
CA GLN A 110 -22.22 19.66 1.64
C GLN A 110 -20.91 20.47 1.77
N GLY A 111 -20.93 21.69 1.26
CA GLY A 111 -19.72 22.51 1.21
C GLY A 111 -18.92 22.28 -0.06
N LYS A 112 -17.61 22.52 0.00
CA LYS A 112 -16.68 22.34 -1.12
C LYS A 112 -15.66 21.25 -0.81
N PRO A 113 -15.87 20.02 -1.33
CA PRO A 113 -14.98 18.88 -1.13
C PRO A 113 -13.80 18.88 -2.11
N ILE A 114 -12.94 17.86 -1.95
CA ILE A 114 -11.86 17.53 -2.87
C ILE A 114 -12.13 16.13 -3.45
N VAL A 115 -11.90 15.98 -4.74
CA VAL A 115 -11.85 14.66 -5.40
C VAL A 115 -10.40 14.14 -5.42
N ASN A 116 -10.19 12.95 -4.93
CA ASN A 116 -8.89 12.23 -4.99
C ASN A 116 -9.11 10.91 -5.77
N SER A 117 -8.71 10.77 -7.03
CA SER A 117 -8.02 11.72 -7.89
C SER A 117 -8.43 11.53 -9.34
N ILE A 118 -7.99 12.42 -10.20
CA ILE A 118 -8.02 12.22 -11.65
C ILE A 118 -6.59 12.19 -12.20
N SER A 119 -6.41 11.57 -13.37
CA SER A 119 -5.12 11.50 -14.05
C SER A 119 -5.28 11.24 -15.54
N LEU A 120 -4.19 11.40 -16.30
CA LEU A 120 -4.14 11.10 -17.73
C LEU A 120 -3.94 9.61 -18.05
N LYS A 121 -3.98 8.73 -17.04
CA LYS A 121 -3.75 7.27 -17.19
C LYS A 121 -4.70 6.62 -18.21
N GLU A 122 -5.95 7.04 -18.25
CA GLU A 122 -6.99 6.56 -19.19
C GLU A 122 -7.11 7.44 -20.46
N GLY A 123 -6.16 8.38 -20.65
CA GLY A 123 -6.14 9.32 -21.75
C GLY A 123 -6.89 10.64 -21.49
N GLU A 124 -6.70 11.59 -22.41
CA GLU A 124 -7.23 12.96 -22.25
C GLU A 124 -8.75 13.06 -22.25
N GLU A 125 -9.44 12.25 -23.05
CA GLU A 125 -10.90 12.30 -23.14
C GLU A 125 -11.56 11.99 -21.81
N GLN A 126 -11.10 10.93 -21.14
CA GLN A 126 -11.62 10.53 -19.85
C GLN A 126 -11.24 11.54 -18.77
N PHE A 127 -10.03 12.05 -18.80
CA PHE A 127 -9.55 13.10 -17.91
C PHE A 127 -10.42 14.37 -18.02
N LYS A 128 -10.68 14.85 -19.25
CA LYS A 128 -11.53 16.00 -19.52
C LYS A 128 -12.98 15.78 -19.10
N TYR A 129 -13.48 14.56 -19.29
CA TYR A 129 -14.83 14.19 -18.87
C TYR A 129 -15.00 14.30 -17.35
N HIS A 130 -14.10 13.66 -16.58
CA HIS A 130 -14.13 13.73 -15.12
C HIS A 130 -13.92 15.15 -14.60
N ALA A 131 -12.98 15.91 -15.16
CA ALA A 131 -12.73 17.29 -14.78
C ALA A 131 -13.97 18.19 -14.96
N LYS A 132 -14.72 18.02 -16.06
CA LYS A 132 -15.99 18.74 -16.29
C LYS A 132 -17.05 18.40 -15.24
N LEU A 133 -17.13 17.13 -14.83
CA LEU A 133 -18.06 16.71 -13.77
C LEU A 133 -17.66 17.29 -12.42
N ILE A 134 -16.37 17.24 -12.06
CA ILE A 134 -15.85 17.83 -10.83
C ILE A 134 -16.16 19.33 -10.75
N LYS A 135 -15.93 20.06 -11.85
CA LYS A 135 -16.28 21.47 -11.97
C LYS A 135 -17.78 21.72 -11.74
N ARG A 136 -18.65 20.83 -12.26
CA ARG A 136 -20.11 20.90 -12.06
C ARG A 136 -20.51 20.68 -10.61
N TYR A 137 -19.84 19.78 -9.90
CA TYR A 137 -20.06 19.56 -8.47
C TYR A 137 -19.44 20.68 -7.61
N GLY A 138 -18.64 21.58 -8.20
CA GLY A 138 -17.99 22.67 -7.48
C GLY A 138 -16.86 22.21 -6.56
N ALA A 139 -16.30 21.01 -6.80
CA ALA A 139 -15.22 20.45 -6.02
C ALA A 139 -13.84 20.90 -6.52
N ALA A 140 -12.85 20.88 -5.63
CA ALA A 140 -11.44 20.87 -6.01
C ALA A 140 -10.99 19.44 -6.37
N THR A 141 -9.82 19.28 -6.99
CA THR A 141 -9.36 17.95 -7.39
C THR A 141 -7.87 17.76 -7.20
N VAL A 142 -7.52 16.56 -6.74
CA VAL A 142 -6.15 16.05 -6.84
C VAL A 142 -5.93 15.53 -8.25
N VAL A 143 -4.82 15.94 -8.86
CA VAL A 143 -4.36 15.51 -10.18
C VAL A 143 -3.05 14.77 -9.99
N MET A 144 -3.09 13.45 -10.16
CA MET A 144 -1.88 12.64 -10.05
C MET A 144 -1.00 12.80 -11.30
N ALA A 145 0.30 12.87 -11.09
CA ALA A 145 1.29 12.80 -12.16
C ALA A 145 1.37 11.37 -12.73
N PHE A 146 0.34 10.98 -13.48
CA PHE A 146 0.13 9.66 -14.05
C PHE A 146 -0.48 9.80 -15.44
N ASP A 147 0.23 9.33 -16.46
CA ASP A 147 -0.23 9.34 -17.85
C ASP A 147 -0.38 7.92 -18.42
N GLU A 148 -0.60 7.83 -19.70
CA GLU A 148 -0.77 6.59 -20.45
C GLU A 148 0.45 5.65 -20.38
N LYS A 149 1.63 6.18 -20.00
CA LYS A 149 2.89 5.43 -19.85
C LYS A 149 3.14 4.98 -18.41
N GLY A 150 2.39 5.48 -17.44
CA GLY A 150 2.53 5.14 -16.03
C GLY A 150 2.70 6.34 -15.11
N GLN A 151 2.82 6.04 -13.82
CA GLN A 151 3.12 7.06 -12.81
C GLN A 151 4.50 7.69 -13.07
N ALA A 152 4.60 8.99 -12.82
CA ALA A 152 5.86 9.70 -12.92
C ALA A 152 6.77 9.34 -11.73
N ASP A 153 7.90 8.76 -12.01
CA ASP A 153 8.95 8.40 -11.05
C ASP A 153 10.07 9.45 -10.99
N THR A 154 10.45 10.01 -12.13
CA THR A 154 11.53 10.98 -12.27
C THR A 154 11.03 12.42 -12.25
N TYR A 155 11.88 13.36 -11.85
CA TYR A 155 11.63 14.81 -11.88
C TYR A 155 11.05 15.28 -13.22
N GLN A 156 11.65 14.86 -14.33
CA GLN A 156 11.21 15.26 -15.66
C GLN A 156 9.78 14.79 -15.94
N ARG A 157 9.48 13.53 -15.68
CA ARG A 157 8.14 12.97 -15.88
C ARG A 157 7.08 13.66 -15.01
N LYS A 158 7.43 13.95 -13.74
CA LYS A 158 6.55 14.66 -12.80
C LYS A 158 6.18 16.04 -13.36
N THR A 159 7.15 16.82 -13.80
CA THR A 159 6.92 18.17 -14.31
C THR A 159 6.21 18.18 -15.66
N GLU A 160 6.55 17.29 -16.58
CA GLU A 160 5.89 17.18 -17.91
C GLU A 160 4.40 16.82 -17.77
N ILE A 161 4.05 15.83 -16.95
CA ILE A 161 2.65 15.41 -16.76
C ILE A 161 1.85 16.48 -16.03
N CYS A 162 2.41 17.11 -15.00
CA CYS A 162 1.74 18.20 -14.30
C CYS A 162 1.49 19.40 -15.22
N GLN A 163 2.47 19.76 -16.05
CA GLN A 163 2.32 20.83 -17.05
C GLN A 163 1.23 20.51 -18.07
N ARG A 164 1.23 19.29 -18.62
CA ARG A 164 0.22 18.83 -19.58
C ARG A 164 -1.19 18.89 -18.96
N SER A 165 -1.33 18.34 -17.76
CA SER A 165 -2.60 18.33 -17.03
C SER A 165 -3.08 19.75 -16.71
N TYR A 166 -2.20 20.64 -16.29
CA TYR A 166 -2.51 22.04 -16.02
C TYR A 166 -3.02 22.75 -17.27
N ASN A 167 -2.34 22.58 -18.40
CA ASN A 167 -2.74 23.20 -19.66
C ASN A 167 -4.14 22.75 -20.10
N ILE A 168 -4.45 21.46 -19.99
CA ILE A 168 -5.79 20.92 -20.30
C ILE A 168 -6.83 21.53 -19.37
N LEU A 169 -6.59 21.51 -18.05
CA LEU A 169 -7.57 21.98 -17.07
C LEU A 169 -7.83 23.47 -17.19
N VAL A 170 -6.79 24.29 -17.23
CA VAL A 170 -6.90 25.75 -17.18
C VAL A 170 -7.23 26.32 -18.56
N ASN A 171 -6.50 25.92 -19.61
CA ASN A 171 -6.61 26.57 -20.92
C ASN A 171 -7.75 26.02 -21.77
N GLU A 172 -8.11 24.73 -21.62
CA GLU A 172 -9.16 24.11 -22.43
C GLU A 172 -10.51 24.00 -21.69
N LEU A 173 -10.47 23.74 -20.36
CA LEU A 173 -11.68 23.50 -19.57
C LEU A 173 -12.07 24.69 -18.69
N ASP A 174 -11.28 25.75 -18.67
CA ASP A 174 -11.51 26.91 -17.79
C ASP A 174 -11.72 26.46 -16.33
N PHE A 175 -10.90 25.50 -15.88
CA PHE A 175 -10.88 25.05 -14.49
C PHE A 175 -10.09 26.05 -13.65
N SER A 176 -10.57 26.38 -12.45
CA SER A 176 -9.86 27.31 -11.59
C SER A 176 -8.48 26.75 -11.19
N PRO A 177 -7.36 27.44 -11.48
CA PRO A 177 -6.05 26.98 -11.05
C PRO A 177 -5.93 26.78 -9.54
N GLU A 178 -6.68 27.56 -8.76
CA GLU A 178 -6.68 27.45 -7.29
C GLU A 178 -7.38 26.19 -6.78
N ASP A 179 -8.15 25.50 -7.61
CA ASP A 179 -8.85 24.26 -7.28
C ASP A 179 -8.10 23.00 -7.76
N ILE A 180 -6.90 23.17 -8.31
CA ILE A 180 -6.02 22.10 -8.75
C ILE A 180 -5.00 21.79 -7.63
N ILE A 181 -4.91 20.52 -7.26
CA ILE A 181 -3.91 20.00 -6.31
C ILE A 181 -3.09 18.94 -7.05
N PHE A 182 -1.83 19.19 -7.33
CA PHE A 182 -0.97 18.17 -7.93
C PHE A 182 -0.47 17.19 -6.88
N ASP A 183 -0.53 15.89 -7.20
CA ASP A 183 0.23 14.84 -6.55
C ASP A 183 1.31 14.34 -7.51
N PRO A 184 2.56 14.80 -7.34
CA PRO A 184 3.68 14.36 -8.18
C PRO A 184 4.15 12.93 -7.86
N ASN A 185 3.41 12.15 -7.10
CA ASN A 185 3.69 10.82 -6.58
C ASN A 185 4.86 10.76 -5.60
N ILE A 186 4.56 10.35 -4.38
CA ILE A 186 5.55 10.01 -3.35
C ILE A 186 5.77 8.51 -3.38
N PHE A 187 7.00 8.10 -3.64
CA PHE A 187 7.43 6.71 -3.65
C PHE A 187 8.30 6.38 -2.45
N ALA A 188 8.40 5.07 -2.15
CA ALA A 188 9.25 4.57 -1.08
C ALA A 188 10.73 4.81 -1.38
N ILE A 189 11.44 5.35 -0.41
CA ILE A 189 12.90 5.49 -0.41
C ILE A 189 13.55 4.45 0.51
N ALA A 190 14.87 4.41 0.56
CA ALA A 190 15.62 3.47 1.40
C ALA A 190 15.21 2.01 1.17
N THR A 191 14.93 1.64 -0.05
CA THR A 191 14.54 0.27 -0.44
C THR A 191 15.74 -0.64 -0.66
N GLY A 192 16.95 -0.07 -0.80
CA GLY A 192 18.17 -0.76 -1.22
C GLY A 192 18.29 -0.96 -2.74
N ILE A 193 17.39 -0.35 -3.53
CA ILE A 193 17.36 -0.35 -4.99
C ILE A 193 17.85 1.02 -5.44
N GLU A 194 18.91 1.08 -6.26
CA GLU A 194 19.58 2.34 -6.66
C GLU A 194 18.64 3.30 -7.42
N GLU A 195 17.75 2.75 -8.26
CA GLU A 195 16.79 3.53 -9.03
C GLU A 195 15.81 4.33 -8.15
N HIS A 196 15.63 3.89 -6.88
CA HIS A 196 14.71 4.53 -5.93
C HIS A 196 15.37 5.65 -5.10
N ASP A 197 16.69 5.79 -5.15
CA ASP A 197 17.44 6.69 -4.27
C ASP A 197 17.07 8.17 -4.47
N ASN A 198 16.64 8.55 -5.68
CA ASN A 198 16.28 9.93 -6.00
C ASN A 198 14.78 10.25 -5.86
N TYR A 199 13.92 9.32 -5.54
CA TYR A 199 12.47 9.55 -5.55
C TYR A 199 12.00 10.72 -4.67
N ALA A 200 12.57 10.88 -3.48
CA ALA A 200 12.23 12.01 -2.60
C ALA A 200 12.82 13.34 -3.14
N VAL A 201 14.04 13.32 -3.66
CA VAL A 201 14.68 14.48 -4.29
C VAL A 201 13.89 14.95 -5.49
N ASP A 202 13.46 14.03 -6.35
CA ASP A 202 12.67 14.32 -7.54
C ASP A 202 11.30 14.91 -7.19
N PHE A 203 10.66 14.41 -6.13
CA PHE A 203 9.41 14.99 -5.61
C PHE A 203 9.62 16.43 -5.11
N ILE A 204 10.65 16.67 -4.29
CA ILE A 204 10.96 17.99 -3.73
C ILE A 204 11.27 18.99 -4.85
N ASN A 205 12.05 18.59 -5.84
CA ASN A 205 12.40 19.45 -6.98
C ASN A 205 11.17 19.70 -7.88
N ALA A 206 10.35 18.70 -8.16
CA ALA A 206 9.11 18.85 -8.89
C ALA A 206 8.13 19.79 -8.16
N THR A 207 8.03 19.68 -6.84
CA THR A 207 7.26 20.59 -5.99
C THR A 207 7.67 22.05 -6.22
N ARG A 208 8.97 22.36 -6.15
CA ARG A 208 9.50 23.71 -6.41
C ARG A 208 9.15 24.18 -7.80
N TRP A 209 9.40 23.34 -8.81
CA TRP A 209 9.10 23.67 -10.19
C TRP A 209 7.61 23.95 -10.44
N ILE A 210 6.70 23.15 -9.86
CA ILE A 210 5.24 23.35 -9.99
C ILE A 210 4.85 24.70 -9.39
N LYS A 211 5.38 25.06 -8.23
CA LYS A 211 5.08 26.35 -7.58
C LYS A 211 5.54 27.56 -8.41
N GLU A 212 6.66 27.41 -9.12
CA GLU A 212 7.23 28.45 -9.97
C GLU A 212 6.54 28.57 -11.33
N ASN A 213 6.07 27.46 -11.89
CA ASN A 213 5.62 27.39 -13.30
C ASN A 213 4.09 27.21 -13.46
N LEU A 214 3.39 26.70 -12.45
CA LEU A 214 1.95 26.43 -12.51
C LEU A 214 1.19 27.31 -11.49
N PRO A 215 0.99 28.59 -11.77
CA PRO A 215 0.46 29.54 -10.81
C PRO A 215 -0.95 29.16 -10.33
N GLY A 216 -1.20 29.31 -9.03
CA GLY A 216 -2.47 28.97 -8.36
C GLY A 216 -2.56 27.54 -7.88
N ALA A 217 -1.91 26.59 -8.55
CA ALA A 217 -1.96 25.17 -8.18
C ALA A 217 -1.37 24.91 -6.78
N LYS A 218 -1.94 23.91 -6.12
CA LYS A 218 -1.50 23.38 -4.83
C LYS A 218 -0.80 22.04 -5.02
N ILE A 219 -0.08 21.60 -3.98
CA ILE A 219 0.66 20.33 -4.01
C ILE A 219 0.31 19.52 -2.77
N SER A 220 0.03 18.25 -3.00
CA SER A 220 -0.25 17.23 -1.99
C SER A 220 0.53 15.95 -2.28
N GLY A 221 0.37 14.96 -1.42
CA GLY A 221 0.86 13.59 -1.63
C GLY A 221 0.64 12.71 -0.42
N GLY A 222 0.62 11.40 -0.64
CA GLY A 222 0.51 10.38 0.39
C GLY A 222 1.85 10.20 1.12
N VAL A 223 2.08 10.94 2.19
CA VAL A 223 3.39 11.03 2.88
C VAL A 223 3.84 9.68 3.44
N SER A 224 2.91 8.85 3.91
CA SER A 224 3.23 7.52 4.45
C SER A 224 3.94 6.60 3.46
N ASN A 225 3.82 6.84 2.15
CA ASN A 225 4.48 6.07 1.11
C ASN A 225 6.02 6.20 1.16
N VAL A 226 6.55 7.38 1.51
CA VAL A 226 8.01 7.63 1.52
C VAL A 226 8.76 6.67 2.44
N SER A 227 8.13 6.23 3.52
CA SER A 227 8.72 5.37 4.56
C SER A 227 8.27 3.91 4.49
N PHE A 228 7.64 3.49 3.39
CA PHE A 228 7.06 2.14 3.26
C PHE A 228 8.10 1.02 3.48
N SER A 229 9.35 1.26 3.10
CA SER A 229 10.49 0.35 3.30
C SER A 229 10.77 0.02 4.79
N PHE A 230 10.35 0.91 5.71
CA PHE A 230 10.51 0.74 7.17
C PHE A 230 9.19 0.38 7.88
N ARG A 231 8.21 -0.20 7.19
CA ARG A 231 6.95 -0.62 7.79
C ARG A 231 7.21 -1.59 8.96
N GLY A 232 6.72 -1.21 10.15
CA GLY A 232 6.97 -1.95 11.41
C GLY A 232 8.01 -1.31 12.34
N ASN A 233 8.63 -0.17 11.93
CA ASN A 233 9.45 0.67 12.80
C ASN A 233 8.90 2.10 12.80
N ASP A 234 7.94 2.36 13.67
CA ASP A 234 7.19 3.62 13.67
C ASP A 234 8.09 4.83 13.96
N ARG A 235 9.13 4.71 14.81
CA ARG A 235 10.06 5.80 15.10
C ARG A 235 10.89 6.23 13.89
N VAL A 236 11.44 5.26 13.15
CA VAL A 236 12.20 5.58 11.93
C VAL A 236 11.26 6.14 10.86
N ARG A 237 10.05 5.59 10.73
CA ARG A 237 9.04 6.10 9.80
C ARG A 237 8.65 7.55 10.12
N GLU A 238 8.39 7.86 11.37
CA GLU A 238 8.08 9.21 11.83
C GLU A 238 9.24 10.18 11.52
N ALA A 239 10.48 9.77 11.76
CA ALA A 239 11.65 10.56 11.41
C ALA A 239 11.75 10.80 9.90
N ILE A 240 11.50 9.78 9.06
CA ILE A 240 11.49 9.92 7.59
C ILE A 240 10.38 10.90 7.16
N HIS A 241 9.16 10.77 7.70
CA HIS A 241 8.07 11.70 7.42
C HIS A 241 8.43 13.13 7.80
N THR A 242 8.98 13.31 9.00
CA THR A 242 9.36 14.64 9.53
C THR A 242 10.43 15.32 8.68
N VAL A 243 11.49 14.59 8.32
CA VAL A 243 12.57 15.14 7.48
C VAL A 243 12.07 15.39 6.04
N PHE A 244 11.33 14.45 5.46
CA PHE A 244 10.76 14.63 4.13
C PHE A 244 9.85 15.87 4.06
N LEU A 245 8.92 16.00 5.01
CA LEU A 245 8.00 17.15 5.08
C LEU A 245 8.75 18.46 5.30
N TYR A 246 9.78 18.48 6.13
CA TYR A 246 10.58 19.69 6.33
C TYR A 246 11.12 20.24 5.01
N HIS A 247 11.67 19.37 4.15
CA HIS A 247 12.21 19.78 2.85
C HIS A 247 11.12 20.01 1.80
N ALA A 248 10.07 19.20 1.77
CA ALA A 248 8.97 19.33 0.81
C ALA A 248 8.13 20.60 1.07
N ILE A 249 7.84 20.94 2.33
CA ILE A 249 7.15 22.18 2.72
C ILE A 249 8.01 23.39 2.38
N SER A 250 9.32 23.32 2.64
CA SER A 250 10.27 24.39 2.27
C SER A 250 10.34 24.59 0.75
N ALA A 251 10.08 23.55 -0.04
CA ALA A 251 9.98 23.62 -1.50
C ALA A 251 8.61 24.12 -2.00
N GLY A 252 7.60 24.23 -1.12
CA GLY A 252 6.28 24.76 -1.42
C GLY A 252 5.12 23.74 -1.38
N MET A 253 5.30 22.56 -0.79
CA MET A 253 4.21 21.61 -0.57
C MET A 253 3.14 22.23 0.36
N ASP A 254 1.90 22.29 -0.09
CA ASP A 254 0.81 22.99 0.61
C ASP A 254 0.10 22.10 1.62
N MET A 255 -0.01 20.80 1.35
CA MET A 255 -0.76 19.85 2.17
C MET A 255 -0.21 18.43 2.01
N GLY A 256 -0.56 17.53 2.91
CA GLY A 256 -0.17 16.13 2.83
C GLY A 256 -1.17 15.20 3.48
N ILE A 257 -1.35 14.03 2.89
CA ILE A 257 -2.14 12.94 3.44
C ILE A 257 -1.24 12.22 4.44
N VAL A 258 -1.57 12.36 5.73
CA VAL A 258 -0.71 11.99 6.86
C VAL A 258 -1.50 11.37 8.00
N ASN A 259 -0.80 10.65 8.87
CA ASN A 259 -1.33 10.36 10.19
C ASN A 259 -1.13 11.60 11.10
N ALA A 260 -2.17 12.41 11.26
CA ALA A 260 -2.09 13.69 11.98
C ALA A 260 -1.56 13.57 13.43
N GLY A 261 -1.78 12.42 14.07
CA GLY A 261 -1.28 12.15 15.42
C GLY A 261 0.19 11.69 15.51
N GLN A 262 0.90 11.57 14.39
CA GLN A 262 2.29 11.07 14.32
C GLN A 262 3.21 11.97 13.51
N LEU A 263 3.01 13.28 13.59
CA LEU A 263 3.91 14.26 12.96
C LEU A 263 4.90 14.79 14.00
N GLY A 264 6.17 14.49 13.80
CA GLY A 264 7.26 14.98 14.65
C GLY A 264 7.71 16.39 14.27
N VAL A 265 8.48 17.01 15.16
CA VAL A 265 9.16 18.29 14.92
C VAL A 265 10.59 18.01 14.49
N TYR A 266 11.02 18.57 13.36
CA TYR A 266 12.35 18.31 12.78
C TYR A 266 13.50 18.62 13.77
N ALA A 267 13.37 19.70 14.56
CA ALA A 267 14.37 20.10 15.53
C ALA A 267 14.49 19.14 16.73
N ASP A 268 13.41 18.43 17.05
CA ASP A 268 13.31 17.53 18.20
C ASP A 268 13.78 16.09 17.88
N LEU A 269 14.04 15.80 16.61
CA LEU A 269 14.59 14.51 16.21
C LEU A 269 15.99 14.31 16.80
N ASP A 270 16.26 13.07 17.23
CA ASP A 270 17.61 12.69 17.61
C ASP A 270 18.60 13.06 16.50
N PRO A 271 19.71 13.75 16.84
CA PRO A 271 20.63 14.30 15.83
C PRO A 271 21.24 13.24 14.91
N GLU A 272 21.56 12.05 15.42
CA GLU A 272 22.13 10.98 14.62
C GLU A 272 21.08 10.39 13.68
N LEU A 273 19.89 10.07 14.20
CA LEU A 273 18.77 9.59 13.40
C LEU A 273 18.40 10.59 12.31
N ARG A 274 18.33 11.89 12.66
CA ARG A 274 18.02 12.96 11.70
C ARG A 274 19.05 13.02 10.58
N GLU A 275 20.36 13.00 10.88
CA GLU A 275 21.43 13.01 9.87
C GLU A 275 21.31 11.81 8.92
N ARG A 276 21.11 10.59 9.45
CA ARG A 276 20.98 9.37 8.65
C ARG A 276 19.74 9.40 7.75
N VAL A 277 18.63 9.84 8.29
CA VAL A 277 17.37 9.99 7.54
C VAL A 277 17.51 11.06 6.45
N GLU A 278 18.16 12.18 6.76
CA GLU A 278 18.37 13.27 5.80
C GLU A 278 19.31 12.86 4.66
N ASP A 279 20.35 12.05 4.95
CA ASP A 279 21.21 11.46 3.93
C ASP A 279 20.41 10.61 2.92
N VAL A 280 19.41 9.88 3.41
CA VAL A 280 18.53 9.05 2.56
C VAL A 280 17.52 9.91 1.80
N VAL A 281 16.83 10.84 2.47
CA VAL A 281 15.79 11.68 1.85
C VAL A 281 16.36 12.57 0.75
N LEU A 282 17.58 13.11 0.97
CA LEU A 282 18.25 14.01 0.02
C LEU A 282 19.26 13.29 -0.88
N ASN A 283 19.37 11.96 -0.77
CA ASN A 283 20.37 11.16 -1.47
C ASN A 283 21.78 11.74 -1.38
N ARG A 284 22.17 12.18 -0.15
CA ARG A 284 23.48 12.76 0.11
C ARG A 284 24.50 11.64 0.29
N PHE A 285 25.72 11.87 -0.18
CA PHE A 285 26.84 10.96 0.01
C PHE A 285 26.50 9.51 -0.40
N LYS A 286 26.39 9.29 -1.73
CA LYS A 286 26.05 7.97 -2.31
C LYS A 286 26.79 6.81 -1.64
N GLU A 287 28.03 7.06 -1.21
CA GLU A 287 28.83 6.12 -0.45
C GLU A 287 29.72 6.87 0.55
N LYS A 288 29.62 6.53 1.82
CA LYS A 288 30.47 7.03 2.90
C LYS A 288 30.88 5.84 3.76
N ASP A 289 32.20 5.70 3.97
CA ASP A 289 32.78 4.57 4.70
C ASP A 289 32.38 3.18 4.12
N GLY A 290 32.28 3.09 2.78
CA GLY A 290 31.88 1.86 2.09
C GLY A 290 30.40 1.47 2.26
N LYS A 291 29.56 2.38 2.74
CA LYS A 291 28.12 2.14 2.98
C LYS A 291 27.25 3.18 2.29
N THR A 292 26.16 2.71 1.69
CA THR A 292 25.11 3.58 1.12
C THR A 292 24.35 4.31 2.23
N PRO A 293 23.61 5.42 1.91
CA PRO A 293 22.73 6.08 2.87
C PRO A 293 21.74 5.13 3.53
N THR A 294 21.13 4.24 2.74
CA THR A 294 20.19 3.21 3.21
C THR A 294 20.87 2.26 4.22
N GLU A 295 22.09 1.81 3.94
CA GLU A 295 22.83 0.92 4.84
C GLU A 295 23.23 1.60 6.15
N ARG A 296 23.57 2.90 6.08
CA ARG A 296 23.85 3.68 7.29
C ARG A 296 22.61 3.87 8.16
N LEU A 297 21.44 4.13 7.55
CA LEU A 297 20.20 4.23 8.31
C LEU A 297 19.79 2.89 8.92
N LEU A 298 19.93 1.79 8.17
CA LEU A 298 19.63 0.45 8.67
C LEU A 298 20.51 0.06 9.88
N ALA A 299 21.77 0.50 9.89
CA ALA A 299 22.70 0.19 10.97
C ALA A 299 22.22 0.70 12.35
N ILE A 300 21.45 1.77 12.37
CA ILE A 300 20.90 2.35 13.61
C ILE A 300 19.40 2.09 13.80
N ALA A 301 18.70 1.61 12.77
CA ALA A 301 17.24 1.48 12.80
C ALA A 301 16.73 0.55 13.92
N ASP A 302 17.47 -0.50 14.25
CA ASP A 302 17.10 -1.44 15.30
C ASP A 302 17.24 -0.85 16.71
N GLU A 303 18.09 0.14 16.91
CA GLU A 303 18.24 0.86 18.19
C GLU A 303 16.98 1.65 18.54
N TYR A 304 16.24 2.11 17.51
CA TYR A 304 15.00 2.86 17.65
C TYR A 304 13.74 1.99 17.71
N LYS A 305 13.87 0.67 17.62
CA LYS A 305 12.74 -0.28 17.73
C LYS A 305 12.26 -0.56 19.18
N GLY A 306 12.92 0.06 20.19
CA GLY A 306 12.65 -0.18 21.60
C GLY A 306 13.59 -1.21 22.21
N GLY A 307 14.74 -0.74 22.70
CA GLY A 307 15.64 -1.46 23.60
C GLY A 307 16.50 -2.53 22.93
N GLY A 308 17.31 -2.15 21.97
CA GLY A 308 18.35 -3.00 21.39
C GLY A 308 19.74 -2.53 21.77
N ILE A 309 20.50 -3.39 22.38
CA ILE A 309 21.93 -3.26 22.68
C ILE A 309 22.69 -3.20 21.34
N LYS A 310 23.69 -2.29 21.21
CA LYS A 310 24.69 -2.37 20.12
C LYS A 310 25.24 -3.79 20.06
N GLN A 311 24.94 -4.53 18.99
CA GLN A 311 25.68 -5.75 18.71
C GLN A 311 27.03 -5.35 18.13
N GLU A 312 28.12 -5.48 18.93
CA GLU A 312 29.43 -5.78 18.38
C GLU A 312 29.26 -6.97 17.42
N GLU A 313 30.04 -7.03 16.33
CA GLU A 313 30.04 -8.18 15.40
C GLU A 313 30.39 -9.44 16.18
N ASN A 314 29.36 -10.10 16.70
CA ASN A 314 29.50 -11.31 17.46
C ASN A 314 29.73 -12.47 16.47
N LEU A 315 30.98 -12.85 16.27
CA LEU A 315 31.38 -13.94 15.38
C LEU A 315 31.10 -15.35 15.97
N VAL A 316 30.40 -15.44 17.10
CA VAL A 316 30.03 -16.74 17.72
C VAL A 316 29.23 -17.62 16.73
N TRP A 317 28.45 -17.03 15.83
CA TRP A 317 27.76 -17.80 14.79
C TRP A 317 28.69 -18.53 13.82
N ARG A 318 29.96 -18.14 13.72
CA ARG A 318 30.97 -18.84 12.90
C ARG A 318 31.37 -20.22 13.48
N GLU A 319 31.10 -20.47 14.75
CA GLU A 319 31.33 -21.74 15.42
C GLU A 319 30.24 -22.79 15.11
N ALA A 320 29.13 -22.36 14.53
CA ALA A 320 28.00 -23.22 14.15
C ALA A 320 28.33 -24.09 12.91
N ALA A 321 27.54 -25.12 12.68
CA ALA A 321 27.63 -25.93 11.48
C ALA A 321 27.44 -25.10 10.21
N VAL A 322 28.10 -25.50 9.11
CA VAL A 322 28.08 -24.71 7.85
C VAL A 322 26.65 -24.41 7.32
N ARG A 323 25.73 -25.34 7.52
CA ARG A 323 24.31 -25.16 7.17
C ARG A 323 23.67 -24.02 7.96
N GLU A 324 23.91 -23.95 9.24
CA GLU A 324 23.41 -22.90 10.12
C GLU A 324 24.08 -21.56 9.82
N ARG A 325 25.38 -21.57 9.48
CA ARG A 325 26.13 -20.37 9.07
C ARG A 325 25.54 -19.76 7.80
N LEU A 326 25.18 -20.55 6.80
CA LEU A 326 24.54 -20.10 5.56
C LEU A 326 23.16 -19.50 5.83
N THR A 327 22.35 -20.17 6.64
CA THR A 327 21.04 -19.66 7.06
C THR A 327 21.18 -18.33 7.81
N HIS A 328 22.13 -18.24 8.75
CA HIS A 328 22.42 -17.01 9.49
C HIS A 328 22.87 -15.88 8.57
N ALA A 329 23.80 -16.16 7.65
CA ALA A 329 24.27 -15.15 6.68
C ALA A 329 23.13 -14.59 5.82
N LEU A 330 22.20 -15.44 5.40
CA LEU A 330 21.00 -15.00 4.64
C LEU A 330 20.07 -14.15 5.49
N VAL A 331 19.72 -14.60 6.70
CA VAL A 331 18.79 -13.86 7.58
C VAL A 331 19.35 -12.49 7.96
N HIS A 332 20.66 -12.39 8.18
CA HIS A 332 21.31 -11.14 8.59
C HIS A 332 21.90 -10.33 7.42
N GLY A 333 21.82 -10.84 6.19
CA GLY A 333 22.31 -10.14 4.99
C GLY A 333 23.84 -10.00 4.93
N LEU A 334 24.58 -11.00 5.46
CA LEU A 334 26.05 -10.99 5.57
C LEU A 334 26.70 -11.61 4.33
N THR A 335 27.52 -10.84 3.62
CA THR A 335 28.20 -11.30 2.38
C THR A 335 29.63 -11.80 2.60
N ASN A 336 30.25 -11.46 3.73
CA ASN A 336 31.70 -11.62 3.95
C ASN A 336 32.21 -13.07 3.86
N PHE A 337 31.38 -14.05 4.26
CA PHE A 337 31.77 -15.46 4.33
C PHE A 337 30.92 -16.36 3.43
N ILE A 338 29.99 -15.79 2.67
CA ILE A 338 28.98 -16.59 1.96
C ILE A 338 29.56 -17.52 0.90
N VAL A 339 30.60 -17.08 0.19
CA VAL A 339 31.24 -17.88 -0.86
C VAL A 339 32.01 -19.04 -0.24
N GLU A 340 32.76 -18.79 0.84
CA GLU A 340 33.53 -19.78 1.56
C GLU A 340 32.62 -20.85 2.18
N ASP A 341 31.57 -20.44 2.88
CA ASP A 341 30.60 -21.36 3.50
C ASP A 341 29.82 -22.16 2.44
N THR A 342 29.50 -21.54 1.31
CA THR A 342 28.83 -22.21 0.19
C THR A 342 29.73 -23.28 -0.42
N GLU A 343 31.02 -22.99 -0.58
CA GLU A 343 32.00 -23.96 -1.09
C GLU A 343 32.24 -25.11 -0.10
N GLU A 344 32.37 -24.81 1.19
CA GLU A 344 32.53 -25.82 2.24
C GLU A 344 31.35 -26.82 2.21
N LEU A 345 30.10 -26.29 2.17
CA LEU A 345 28.93 -27.17 2.13
C LEU A 345 28.81 -27.93 0.81
N ARG A 346 29.14 -27.28 -0.34
CA ARG A 346 29.16 -27.94 -1.64
C ARG A 346 30.13 -29.16 -1.61
N ALA A 347 31.34 -28.97 -1.09
CA ALA A 347 32.33 -30.02 -0.99
C ALA A 347 31.88 -31.18 -0.06
N GLU A 348 31.23 -30.86 1.06
CA GLU A 348 30.65 -31.84 1.99
C GLU A 348 29.55 -32.68 1.30
N ILE A 349 28.61 -32.02 0.61
CA ILE A 349 27.51 -32.69 -0.10
C ILE A 349 28.04 -33.57 -1.23
N MET A 350 28.99 -33.08 -2.03
CA MET A 350 29.62 -33.85 -3.10
C MET A 350 30.41 -35.05 -2.56
N GLY A 351 31.08 -34.88 -1.44
CA GLY A 351 31.80 -35.97 -0.76
C GLY A 351 30.90 -37.10 -0.26
N SER A 352 29.64 -36.80 0.01
CA SER A 352 28.61 -37.78 0.40
C SER A 352 27.79 -38.32 -0.79
N GLY A 353 28.14 -37.96 -2.03
CA GLY A 353 27.47 -38.41 -3.25
C GLY A 353 26.21 -37.59 -3.61
N GLY A 354 26.00 -36.45 -2.97
CA GLY A 354 24.92 -35.49 -3.32
C GLY A 354 25.30 -34.54 -4.45
N ARG A 355 24.46 -33.58 -4.73
CA ARG A 355 24.52 -32.68 -5.90
C ARG A 355 24.75 -31.23 -5.48
N PRO A 356 25.46 -30.40 -6.28
CA PRO A 356 25.68 -28.98 -5.97
C PRO A 356 24.37 -28.19 -5.73
N ILE A 357 23.27 -28.56 -6.40
CA ILE A 357 21.97 -27.90 -6.26
C ILE A 357 21.36 -28.06 -4.86
N GLU A 358 21.74 -29.09 -4.11
CA GLU A 358 21.22 -29.35 -2.76
C GLU A 358 21.64 -28.28 -1.75
N VAL A 359 22.71 -27.52 -2.03
CA VAL A 359 23.07 -26.33 -1.25
C VAL A 359 21.99 -25.26 -1.36
N ILE A 360 21.43 -25.11 -2.56
CA ILE A 360 20.35 -24.14 -2.82
C ILE A 360 19.04 -24.65 -2.23
N GLU A 361 18.66 -25.89 -2.53
CA GLU A 361 17.36 -26.49 -2.14
C GLU A 361 17.23 -26.74 -0.62
N GLY A 362 18.33 -26.78 0.12
CA GLY A 362 18.38 -26.90 1.57
C GLY A 362 18.63 -25.54 2.25
N PRO A 363 19.82 -25.33 2.83
CA PRO A 363 20.08 -24.23 3.78
C PRO A 363 19.89 -22.82 3.20
N LEU A 364 20.15 -22.62 1.90
CA LEU A 364 19.91 -21.32 1.29
C LEU A 364 18.40 -21.01 1.19
N MET A 365 17.59 -22.00 0.84
CA MET A 365 16.14 -21.87 0.83
C MET A 365 15.56 -21.78 2.23
N ASP A 366 16.08 -22.55 3.18
CA ASP A 366 15.65 -22.48 4.58
C ASP A 366 15.87 -21.06 5.13
N GLY A 367 17.01 -20.46 4.85
CA GLY A 367 17.31 -19.08 5.21
C GLY A 367 16.35 -18.08 4.56
N MET A 368 16.02 -18.23 3.28
CA MET A 368 15.07 -17.36 2.59
C MET A 368 13.63 -17.54 3.09
N ASN A 369 13.23 -18.75 3.49
CA ASN A 369 11.93 -18.96 4.14
C ASN A 369 11.82 -18.19 5.46
N VAL A 370 12.89 -18.24 6.30
CA VAL A 370 12.95 -17.46 7.55
C VAL A 370 12.86 -15.95 7.25
N VAL A 371 13.56 -15.46 6.23
CA VAL A 371 13.49 -14.06 5.79
C VAL A 371 12.06 -13.69 5.40
N GLY A 372 11.37 -14.54 4.64
CA GLY A 372 9.97 -14.33 4.24
C GLY A 372 9.01 -14.30 5.44
N ASP A 373 9.16 -15.22 6.38
CA ASP A 373 8.34 -15.26 7.60
C ASP A 373 8.57 -14.01 8.48
N LEU A 374 9.83 -13.57 8.64
CA LEU A 374 10.17 -12.34 9.38
C LEU A 374 9.64 -11.09 8.70
N PHE A 375 9.71 -11.01 7.38
CA PHE A 375 9.14 -9.90 6.61
C PHE A 375 7.61 -9.89 6.69
N GLY A 376 6.97 -11.03 6.51
CA GLY A 376 5.51 -11.17 6.64
C GLY A 376 4.99 -10.82 8.04
N ALA A 377 5.77 -11.12 9.09
CA ALA A 377 5.46 -10.75 10.48
C ALA A 377 5.79 -9.28 10.82
N GLY A 378 6.33 -8.49 9.89
CA GLY A 378 6.75 -7.10 10.13
C GLY A 378 7.99 -6.96 11.03
N LYS A 379 8.75 -8.04 11.19
CA LYS A 379 9.99 -8.08 11.98
C LYS A 379 11.24 -7.81 11.16
N MET A 380 11.13 -7.83 9.84
CA MET A 380 12.20 -7.51 8.90
C MET A 380 11.72 -6.44 7.91
N PHE A 381 12.62 -5.58 7.44
CA PHE A 381 12.30 -4.49 6.52
C PHE A 381 12.71 -4.83 5.09
N LEU A 382 12.10 -4.17 4.11
CA LEU A 382 12.39 -4.41 2.69
C LEU A 382 13.90 -4.33 2.35
N PRO A 383 14.68 -3.32 2.80
CA PRO A 383 16.12 -3.28 2.53
C PRO A 383 16.90 -4.48 3.08
N GLN A 384 16.45 -5.06 4.19
CA GLN A 384 17.05 -6.28 4.74
C GLN A 384 16.76 -7.49 3.85
N VAL A 385 15.53 -7.59 3.30
CA VAL A 385 15.17 -8.64 2.33
C VAL A 385 16.01 -8.51 1.05
N VAL A 386 16.23 -7.28 0.57
CA VAL A 386 17.10 -7.02 -0.60
C VAL A 386 18.56 -7.43 -0.31
N LYS A 387 19.06 -7.19 0.92
CA LYS A 387 20.39 -7.68 1.33
C LYS A 387 20.44 -9.21 1.34
N SER A 388 19.45 -9.88 1.92
CA SER A 388 19.35 -11.34 1.93
C SER A 388 19.32 -11.92 0.51
N ALA A 389 18.56 -11.28 -0.40
CA ALA A 389 18.54 -11.66 -1.81
C ALA A 389 19.92 -11.49 -2.50
N ARG A 390 20.69 -10.46 -2.13
CA ARG A 390 22.08 -10.26 -2.62
C ARG A 390 22.99 -11.37 -2.13
N VAL A 391 22.90 -11.77 -0.85
CA VAL A 391 23.65 -12.91 -0.28
C VAL A 391 23.31 -14.18 -1.05
N MET A 392 22.03 -14.46 -1.24
CA MET A 392 21.54 -15.60 -2.03
C MET A 392 22.13 -15.60 -3.44
N LYS A 393 22.11 -14.43 -4.12
CA LYS A 393 22.66 -14.29 -5.47
C LYS A 393 24.15 -14.59 -5.54
N GLN A 394 24.94 -14.19 -4.55
CA GLN A 394 26.37 -14.48 -4.49
C GLN A 394 26.62 -15.99 -4.29
N ALA A 395 25.90 -16.63 -3.37
CA ALA A 395 26.01 -18.07 -3.16
C ALA A 395 25.67 -18.86 -4.43
N VAL A 396 24.57 -18.50 -5.10
CA VAL A 396 24.12 -19.14 -6.34
C VAL A 396 25.11 -18.91 -7.47
N ALA A 397 25.65 -17.67 -7.62
CA ALA A 397 26.65 -17.37 -8.64
C ALA A 397 27.91 -18.23 -8.49
N HIS A 398 28.33 -18.53 -7.26
CA HIS A 398 29.42 -19.46 -6.98
C HIS A 398 29.09 -20.90 -7.40
N LEU A 399 27.83 -21.34 -7.24
CA LEU A 399 27.40 -22.72 -7.55
C LEU A 399 27.11 -22.94 -9.04
N ILE A 400 26.79 -21.89 -9.81
CA ILE A 400 26.43 -22.00 -11.24
C ILE A 400 27.45 -22.81 -12.04
N PRO A 401 28.78 -22.55 -11.98
CA PRO A 401 29.75 -23.33 -12.77
C PRO A 401 29.70 -24.83 -12.49
N TYR A 402 29.51 -25.22 -11.23
CA TYR A 402 29.43 -26.62 -10.83
C TYR A 402 28.14 -27.29 -11.27
N ILE A 403 27.03 -26.55 -11.20
CA ILE A 403 25.71 -27.01 -11.68
C ILE A 403 25.74 -27.16 -13.23
N GLU A 404 26.38 -26.24 -13.93
CA GLU A 404 26.53 -26.32 -15.38
C GLU A 404 27.42 -27.48 -15.81
N GLU A 405 28.49 -27.75 -15.07
CA GLU A 405 29.38 -28.90 -15.32
C GLU A 405 28.66 -30.22 -15.06
N GLU A 406 27.89 -30.32 -13.98
CA GLU A 406 27.03 -31.49 -13.70
C GLU A 406 26.00 -31.67 -14.83
N LYS A 407 25.38 -30.59 -15.31
CA LYS A 407 24.46 -30.63 -16.45
C LYS A 407 25.12 -31.16 -17.72
N LYS A 408 26.34 -30.71 -18.04
CA LYS A 408 27.09 -31.20 -19.19
C LYS A 408 27.39 -32.70 -19.08
N GLN A 409 27.75 -33.16 -17.89
CA GLN A 409 28.02 -34.57 -17.62
C GLN A 409 26.74 -35.41 -17.75
N LEU A 410 25.60 -34.91 -17.23
CA LEU A 410 24.29 -35.57 -17.37
C LEU A 410 23.83 -35.64 -18.82
N VAL A 411 24.01 -34.56 -19.60
CA VAL A 411 23.71 -34.55 -21.04
C VAL A 411 24.62 -35.49 -21.81
N ALA A 412 25.91 -35.53 -21.49
CA ALA A 412 26.88 -36.49 -22.06
C ALA A 412 26.54 -37.96 -21.73
N ALA A 413 25.90 -38.21 -20.59
CA ALA A 413 25.37 -39.50 -20.18
C ALA A 413 23.96 -39.82 -20.72
N GLY A 414 23.40 -38.98 -21.61
CA GLY A 414 22.08 -39.16 -22.23
C GLY A 414 20.89 -38.63 -21.43
N GLY A 415 21.13 -37.83 -20.40
CA GLY A 415 20.10 -37.15 -19.60
C GLY A 415 19.69 -35.78 -20.18
N GLU A 416 18.44 -35.36 -20.03
CA GLU A 416 17.97 -34.02 -20.39
C GLU A 416 18.21 -33.04 -19.22
N SER A 417 18.91 -31.93 -19.52
CA SER A 417 19.05 -30.79 -18.58
C SER A 417 17.92 -29.80 -18.80
N LYS A 418 16.80 -29.91 -18.06
CA LYS A 418 15.72 -28.91 -18.11
C LYS A 418 15.77 -28.02 -16.87
N ALA A 419 15.48 -26.70 -17.07
CA ALA A 419 15.03 -25.84 -15.97
C ALA A 419 13.81 -26.50 -15.32
N LYS A 420 13.56 -26.24 -14.02
CA LYS A 420 12.39 -26.78 -13.31
C LYS A 420 11.05 -26.39 -13.97
N GLY A 421 11.07 -25.28 -14.69
CA GLY A 421 9.94 -24.76 -15.45
C GLY A 421 10.16 -23.31 -15.88
N LYS A 422 9.33 -22.84 -16.80
CA LYS A 422 9.36 -21.48 -17.31
C LYS A 422 8.17 -20.68 -16.80
N ILE A 423 8.40 -19.52 -16.21
CA ILE A 423 7.40 -18.65 -15.60
C ILE A 423 7.41 -17.30 -16.30
N VAL A 424 6.26 -16.85 -16.79
CA VAL A 424 6.07 -15.48 -17.25
C VAL A 424 5.41 -14.70 -16.12
N ILE A 425 6.05 -13.61 -15.68
CA ILE A 425 5.55 -12.78 -14.58
C ILE A 425 5.42 -11.33 -15.01
N ALA A 426 4.31 -10.69 -14.60
CA ALA A 426 4.03 -9.29 -14.91
C ALA A 426 3.31 -8.59 -13.76
N THR A 427 3.54 -7.27 -13.62
CA THR A 427 2.60 -6.41 -12.90
C THR A 427 1.49 -6.01 -13.87
N VAL A 428 0.25 -6.22 -13.47
CA VAL A 428 -0.92 -6.05 -14.34
C VAL A 428 -1.11 -4.60 -14.79
N LYS A 429 -1.92 -4.41 -15.84
CA LYS A 429 -2.25 -3.11 -16.40
C LYS A 429 -2.69 -2.12 -15.33
N GLY A 430 -2.19 -0.89 -15.42
CA GLY A 430 -2.52 0.20 -14.49
C GLY A 430 -1.77 0.17 -13.15
N ASP A 431 -0.90 -0.83 -12.93
CA ASP A 431 -0.11 -0.95 -11.71
C ASP A 431 1.40 -0.86 -12.02
N VAL A 432 2.11 -0.03 -11.26
CA VAL A 432 3.55 0.26 -11.46
C VAL A 432 4.44 -0.31 -10.36
N HIS A 433 3.83 -0.96 -9.37
CA HIS A 433 4.56 -1.47 -8.21
C HIS A 433 5.27 -2.79 -8.55
N ASP A 434 6.56 -2.74 -8.71
CA ASP A 434 7.38 -3.85 -9.19
C ASP A 434 8.30 -4.49 -8.15
N ILE A 435 8.51 -3.84 -6.99
CA ILE A 435 9.45 -4.29 -5.95
C ILE A 435 9.17 -5.75 -5.55
N GLY A 436 7.93 -6.06 -5.19
CA GLY A 436 7.54 -7.42 -4.79
C GLY A 436 7.72 -8.43 -5.93
N LYS A 437 7.34 -8.06 -7.15
CA LYS A 437 7.51 -8.89 -8.35
C LYS A 437 8.99 -9.17 -8.66
N ASN A 438 9.84 -8.15 -8.54
CA ASN A 438 11.27 -8.29 -8.82
C ASN A 438 11.96 -9.21 -7.78
N ILE A 439 11.55 -9.12 -6.51
CA ILE A 439 12.02 -10.06 -5.48
C ILE A 439 11.60 -11.50 -5.83
N VAL A 440 10.34 -11.72 -6.18
CA VAL A 440 9.85 -13.04 -6.62
C VAL A 440 10.62 -13.55 -7.83
N THR A 441 10.89 -12.69 -8.82
CA THR A 441 11.69 -13.02 -10.01
C THR A 441 13.08 -13.55 -9.62
N VAL A 442 13.80 -12.80 -8.77
CA VAL A 442 15.14 -13.18 -8.31
C VAL A 442 15.10 -14.50 -7.54
N VAL A 443 14.15 -14.65 -6.63
CA VAL A 443 14.01 -15.86 -5.81
C VAL A 443 13.71 -17.09 -6.68
N LEU A 444 12.84 -16.99 -7.66
CA LEU A 444 12.53 -18.07 -8.60
C LEU A 444 13.74 -18.41 -9.49
N GLN A 445 14.44 -17.41 -10.04
CA GLN A 445 15.64 -17.61 -10.86
C GLN A 445 16.75 -18.31 -10.07
N CYS A 446 16.95 -17.92 -8.81
CA CYS A 446 17.89 -18.57 -7.90
C CYS A 446 17.55 -20.05 -7.64
N ASN A 447 16.30 -20.46 -7.88
CA ASN A 447 15.81 -21.82 -7.66
C ASN A 447 15.62 -22.62 -8.96
N ASN A 448 16.38 -22.26 -10.00
CA ASN A 448 16.44 -22.94 -11.28
C ASN A 448 15.13 -22.89 -12.11
N PHE A 449 14.31 -21.83 -11.91
CA PHE A 449 13.23 -21.50 -12.84
C PHE A 449 13.71 -20.50 -13.88
N GLU A 450 13.28 -20.68 -15.10
CA GLU A 450 13.44 -19.64 -16.15
C GLU A 450 12.30 -18.63 -15.98
N VAL A 451 12.64 -17.37 -15.67
CA VAL A 451 11.62 -16.33 -15.44
C VAL A 451 11.72 -15.23 -16.48
N VAL A 452 10.64 -15.04 -17.21
CA VAL A 452 10.44 -13.95 -18.15
C VAL A 452 9.68 -12.84 -17.43
N ASN A 453 10.41 -11.82 -16.98
CA ASN A 453 9.83 -10.66 -16.32
C ASN A 453 9.42 -9.61 -17.36
N MET A 454 8.12 -9.35 -17.47
CA MET A 454 7.56 -8.42 -18.46
C MET A 454 7.51 -6.96 -17.99
N GLY A 455 7.93 -6.68 -16.74
CA GLY A 455 7.87 -5.33 -16.19
C GLY A 455 6.50 -5.00 -15.56
N VAL A 456 6.12 -3.73 -15.67
CA VAL A 456 4.91 -3.16 -15.03
C VAL A 456 3.89 -2.72 -16.08
N MET A 457 2.65 -2.47 -15.63
CA MET A 457 1.55 -1.98 -16.48
C MET A 457 1.27 -2.83 -17.72
N VAL A 458 1.47 -4.13 -17.63
CA VAL A 458 1.39 -5.02 -18.80
C VAL A 458 -0.06 -5.40 -19.10
N PRO A 459 -0.59 -5.08 -20.30
CA PRO A 459 -1.93 -5.47 -20.69
C PRO A 459 -2.10 -6.99 -20.80
N CYS A 460 -3.32 -7.49 -20.53
CA CYS A 460 -3.67 -8.91 -20.54
C CYS A 460 -3.26 -9.61 -21.84
N ASP A 461 -3.57 -9.03 -22.99
CA ASP A 461 -3.26 -9.59 -24.32
C ASP A 461 -1.75 -9.81 -24.52
N GLN A 462 -0.91 -8.89 -24.03
CA GLN A 462 0.55 -9.03 -24.09
C GLN A 462 1.06 -10.11 -23.14
N ILE A 463 0.49 -10.22 -21.91
CA ILE A 463 0.85 -11.27 -20.95
C ILE A 463 0.56 -12.64 -21.58
N LEU A 464 -0.64 -12.84 -22.08
CA LEU A 464 -1.07 -14.13 -22.66
C LEU A 464 -0.32 -14.47 -23.93
N LYS A 465 -0.06 -13.47 -24.80
CA LYS A 465 0.74 -13.65 -26.00
C LYS A 465 2.17 -14.09 -25.62
N LYS A 466 2.81 -13.40 -24.70
CA LYS A 466 4.17 -13.71 -24.25
C LYS A 466 4.25 -15.09 -23.61
N ALA A 467 3.27 -15.45 -22.79
CA ALA A 467 3.21 -16.77 -22.16
C ALA A 467 3.10 -17.91 -23.21
N LYS A 468 2.38 -17.69 -24.32
CA LYS A 468 2.33 -18.65 -25.44
C LYS A 468 3.64 -18.74 -26.22
N GLU A 469 4.22 -17.58 -26.56
CA GLU A 469 5.49 -17.51 -27.29
C GLU A 469 6.62 -18.22 -26.55
N GLU A 470 6.68 -18.01 -25.24
CA GLU A 470 7.69 -18.61 -24.37
C GLU A 470 7.34 -20.04 -23.95
N LYS A 471 6.14 -20.53 -24.29
CA LYS A 471 5.61 -21.83 -23.83
C LYS A 471 5.68 -21.94 -22.30
N ALA A 472 5.26 -20.90 -21.61
CA ALA A 472 5.33 -20.82 -20.16
C ALA A 472 4.55 -21.97 -19.49
N ASP A 473 5.15 -22.52 -18.44
CA ASP A 473 4.51 -23.53 -17.60
C ASP A 473 3.63 -22.89 -16.53
N ILE A 474 3.91 -21.63 -16.16
CA ILE A 474 3.16 -20.86 -15.16
C ILE A 474 3.07 -19.40 -15.62
N VAL A 475 1.93 -18.75 -15.33
CA VAL A 475 1.76 -17.29 -15.44
C VAL A 475 1.64 -16.70 -14.05
N GLY A 476 2.42 -15.65 -13.74
CA GLY A 476 2.40 -14.95 -12.47
C GLY A 476 1.94 -13.51 -12.62
N LEU A 477 1.01 -13.07 -11.78
CA LEU A 477 0.51 -11.71 -11.74
C LEU A 477 0.84 -11.04 -10.41
N SER A 478 1.27 -9.79 -10.48
CA SER A 478 1.52 -8.96 -9.31
C SER A 478 0.67 -7.70 -9.35
N GLY A 479 0.21 -7.24 -8.18
CA GLY A 479 -0.53 -5.99 -8.05
C GLY A 479 -0.53 -5.47 -6.62
N LEU A 480 -0.50 -4.13 -6.48
CA LEU A 480 -0.50 -3.45 -5.18
C LEU A 480 -1.72 -2.58 -4.96
N ILE A 481 -2.38 -2.13 -6.02
CA ILE A 481 -3.54 -1.24 -5.93
C ILE A 481 -4.85 -1.99 -6.19
N THR A 482 -5.96 -1.46 -5.68
CA THR A 482 -7.27 -2.13 -5.80
C THR A 482 -7.68 -2.44 -7.23
N PRO A 483 -7.48 -1.57 -8.24
CA PRO A 483 -7.79 -1.88 -9.63
C PRO A 483 -7.06 -3.10 -10.19
N SER A 484 -5.86 -3.43 -9.66
CA SER A 484 -5.10 -4.61 -10.07
C SER A 484 -5.87 -5.92 -9.85
N LEU A 485 -6.74 -5.96 -8.84
CA LEU A 485 -7.56 -7.12 -8.53
C LEU A 485 -8.60 -7.41 -9.63
N GLU A 486 -9.14 -6.37 -10.25
CA GLU A 486 -10.06 -6.51 -11.39
C GLU A 486 -9.33 -6.95 -12.65
N GLU A 487 -8.14 -6.40 -12.90
CA GLU A 487 -7.28 -6.83 -14.00
C GLU A 487 -6.86 -8.30 -13.87
N MET A 488 -6.53 -8.76 -12.65
CA MET A 488 -6.21 -10.18 -12.40
C MET A 488 -7.41 -11.09 -12.68
N THR A 489 -8.62 -10.65 -12.32
CA THR A 489 -9.86 -11.37 -12.64
C THR A 489 -10.09 -11.41 -14.14
N TYR A 490 -9.85 -10.31 -14.84
CA TYR A 490 -9.94 -10.24 -16.30
C TYR A 490 -8.94 -11.15 -16.99
N VAL A 491 -7.69 -11.22 -16.53
CA VAL A 491 -6.68 -12.15 -17.06
C VAL A 491 -7.16 -13.60 -16.90
N ALA A 492 -7.72 -13.98 -15.74
CA ALA A 492 -8.26 -15.33 -15.54
C ALA A 492 -9.41 -15.65 -16.51
N GLN A 493 -10.30 -14.69 -16.76
CA GLN A 493 -11.39 -14.84 -17.75
C GLN A 493 -10.86 -15.01 -19.18
N GLU A 494 -9.85 -14.25 -19.58
CA GLU A 494 -9.25 -14.37 -20.90
C GLU A 494 -8.45 -15.67 -21.06
N MET A 495 -7.78 -16.15 -19.99
CA MET A 495 -7.17 -17.49 -19.99
C MET A 495 -8.22 -18.59 -20.20
N GLN A 496 -9.41 -18.45 -19.62
CA GLN A 496 -10.51 -19.40 -19.83
C GLN A 496 -11.08 -19.37 -21.25
N ARG A 497 -11.15 -18.17 -21.86
CA ARG A 497 -11.62 -18.00 -23.25
C ARG A 497 -10.65 -18.55 -24.27
N ASP A 498 -9.39 -18.54 -23.96
CA ASP A 498 -8.32 -18.95 -24.85
C ASP A 498 -8.09 -20.46 -24.79
N ASP A 499 -8.23 -21.14 -25.94
CA ASP A 499 -8.12 -22.60 -26.06
C ASP A 499 -6.79 -23.15 -25.57
N TYR A 500 -5.68 -22.43 -25.77
CA TYR A 500 -4.36 -22.87 -25.35
C TYR A 500 -4.25 -22.99 -23.83
N PHE A 501 -4.67 -21.97 -23.10
CA PHE A 501 -4.62 -21.96 -21.63
C PHE A 501 -5.66 -22.91 -21.04
N ARG A 502 -6.87 -22.91 -21.58
CA ARG A 502 -7.96 -23.79 -21.12
C ARG A 502 -7.61 -25.27 -21.24
N GLN A 503 -7.03 -25.68 -22.38
CA GLN A 503 -6.70 -27.10 -22.62
C GLN A 503 -5.48 -27.53 -21.78
N LYS A 504 -4.45 -26.69 -21.69
CA LYS A 504 -3.23 -26.97 -20.94
C LYS A 504 -3.38 -26.77 -19.43
N LYS A 505 -4.42 -26.07 -18.99
CA LYS A 505 -4.65 -25.71 -17.58
C LYS A 505 -3.43 -25.07 -16.93
N ILE A 506 -2.79 -24.11 -17.65
CA ILE A 506 -1.57 -23.46 -17.17
C ILE A 506 -1.87 -22.75 -15.85
N PRO A 507 -1.11 -23.03 -14.76
CA PRO A 507 -1.33 -22.40 -13.47
C PRO A 507 -1.17 -20.88 -13.52
N LEU A 508 -2.04 -20.18 -12.77
CA LEU A 508 -2.03 -18.74 -12.59
C LEU A 508 -1.67 -18.41 -11.14
N LEU A 509 -0.53 -17.76 -10.90
CA LEU A 509 -0.12 -17.29 -9.58
C LEU A 509 -0.61 -15.86 -9.35
N ILE A 510 -1.20 -15.63 -8.20
CA ILE A 510 -1.73 -14.32 -7.78
C ILE A 510 -0.93 -13.83 -6.58
N GLY A 511 -0.23 -12.73 -6.74
CA GLY A 511 0.60 -12.13 -5.69
C GLY A 511 0.51 -10.61 -5.64
N GLY A 512 1.03 -10.03 -4.57
CA GLY A 512 1.05 -8.60 -4.32
C GLY A 512 0.27 -8.20 -3.06
N ALA A 513 0.57 -7.03 -2.49
CA ALA A 513 0.13 -6.66 -1.14
C ALA A 513 -1.40 -6.46 -0.98
N THR A 514 -2.13 -6.14 -2.05
CA THR A 514 -3.59 -6.04 -2.02
C THR A 514 -4.30 -7.36 -2.25
N THR A 515 -3.58 -8.39 -2.72
CA THR A 515 -4.15 -9.69 -2.96
C THR A 515 -4.37 -10.45 -1.65
N SER A 516 -5.34 -11.33 -1.64
CA SER A 516 -5.60 -12.18 -0.49
C SER A 516 -6.11 -13.55 -0.93
N ARG A 517 -5.93 -14.54 -0.06
CA ARG A 517 -6.45 -15.90 -0.29
C ARG A 517 -7.97 -15.91 -0.49
N VAL A 518 -8.70 -15.10 0.29
CA VAL A 518 -10.15 -14.98 0.19
C VAL A 518 -10.55 -14.38 -1.16
N HIS A 519 -9.91 -13.28 -1.55
CA HIS A 519 -10.18 -12.64 -2.84
C HIS A 519 -9.88 -13.57 -4.01
N THR A 520 -8.73 -14.24 -4.00
CA THR A 520 -8.35 -15.20 -5.03
C THR A 520 -9.37 -16.33 -5.13
N ALA A 521 -9.80 -16.91 -3.99
CA ALA A 521 -10.76 -18.01 -3.95
C ALA A 521 -12.17 -17.61 -4.43
N VAL A 522 -12.63 -16.39 -4.09
CA VAL A 522 -14.02 -15.95 -4.34
C VAL A 522 -14.17 -15.21 -5.66
N LYS A 523 -13.17 -14.39 -6.06
CA LYS A 523 -13.32 -13.47 -7.21
C LYS A 523 -12.51 -13.87 -8.44
N ILE A 524 -11.34 -14.52 -8.30
CA ILE A 524 -10.48 -14.83 -9.44
C ILE A 524 -10.63 -16.29 -9.87
N ALA A 525 -10.43 -17.22 -8.94
CA ALA A 525 -10.43 -18.66 -9.24
C ALA A 525 -11.72 -19.20 -9.92
N PRO A 526 -12.93 -18.68 -9.66
CA PRO A 526 -14.14 -19.15 -10.36
C PRO A 526 -14.17 -18.87 -11.86
N HIS A 527 -13.27 -18.02 -12.36
CA HIS A 527 -13.24 -17.62 -13.76
C HIS A 527 -12.26 -18.40 -14.63
N TYR A 528 -11.53 -19.36 -14.05
CA TYR A 528 -10.57 -20.16 -14.79
C TYR A 528 -10.53 -21.61 -14.26
N ASP A 529 -10.65 -22.60 -15.16
CA ASP A 529 -10.66 -24.04 -14.84
C ASP A 529 -9.26 -24.59 -14.52
N GLY A 530 -8.21 -23.86 -14.83
CA GLY A 530 -6.85 -24.17 -14.42
C GLY A 530 -6.58 -23.75 -12.97
N PRO A 531 -5.44 -24.21 -12.38
CA PRO A 531 -5.10 -23.83 -11.01
C PRO A 531 -4.84 -22.32 -10.86
N VAL A 532 -5.56 -21.65 -9.98
CA VAL A 532 -5.33 -20.25 -9.60
C VAL A 532 -4.86 -20.21 -8.16
N VAL A 533 -3.61 -19.85 -7.94
CA VAL A 533 -2.95 -20.03 -6.64
C VAL A 533 -2.53 -18.68 -6.03
N TYR A 534 -2.99 -18.41 -4.83
CA TYR A 534 -2.52 -17.26 -4.06
C TYR A 534 -1.13 -17.49 -3.49
N VAL A 535 -0.21 -16.57 -3.74
CA VAL A 535 1.16 -16.58 -3.23
C VAL A 535 1.32 -15.42 -2.25
N PRO A 536 1.41 -15.68 -0.93
CA PRO A 536 1.40 -14.64 0.08
C PRO A 536 2.67 -13.77 0.09
N ASP A 537 3.81 -14.36 -0.26
CA ASP A 537 5.11 -13.70 -0.25
C ASP A 537 6.11 -14.37 -1.21
N ALA A 538 7.27 -13.73 -1.39
CA ALA A 538 8.28 -14.19 -2.33
C ALA A 538 8.89 -15.55 -1.94
N SER A 539 9.04 -15.85 -0.66
CA SER A 539 9.63 -17.11 -0.19
C SER A 539 8.75 -18.31 -0.53
N ARG A 540 7.43 -18.13 -0.47
CA ARG A 540 6.45 -19.17 -0.80
C ARG A 540 6.30 -19.41 -2.31
N SER A 541 6.75 -18.48 -3.16
CA SER A 541 6.64 -18.61 -4.61
C SER A 541 7.34 -19.86 -5.15
N VAL A 542 8.49 -20.21 -4.59
CA VAL A 542 9.28 -21.37 -5.02
C VAL A 542 8.59 -22.68 -4.67
N SER A 543 8.12 -22.81 -3.43
CA SER A 543 7.44 -24.04 -3.00
C SER A 543 6.14 -24.24 -3.78
N VAL A 544 5.40 -23.16 -4.04
CA VAL A 544 4.16 -23.21 -4.86
C VAL A 544 4.48 -23.62 -6.30
N ALA A 545 5.46 -22.95 -6.94
CA ALA A 545 5.84 -23.28 -8.32
C ALA A 545 6.38 -24.73 -8.44
N SER A 546 7.21 -25.18 -7.50
CA SER A 546 7.74 -26.54 -7.47
C SER A 546 6.64 -27.58 -7.29
N ASN A 547 5.68 -27.34 -6.39
CA ASN A 547 4.54 -28.24 -6.22
C ASN A 547 3.65 -28.31 -7.46
N LEU A 548 3.38 -27.19 -8.12
CA LEU A 548 2.55 -27.13 -9.32
C LEU A 548 3.16 -27.85 -10.52
N LEU A 549 4.49 -27.92 -10.60
CA LEU A 549 5.23 -28.57 -11.70
C LEU A 549 5.76 -29.96 -11.31
N SER A 550 5.42 -30.47 -10.13
CA SER A 550 5.82 -31.82 -9.68
C SER A 550 4.92 -32.88 -10.33
N ASP A 551 5.53 -33.92 -10.92
CA ASP A 551 4.78 -35.02 -11.55
C ASP A 551 3.88 -35.78 -10.55
N GLU A 552 4.32 -35.95 -9.30
CA GLU A 552 3.59 -36.70 -8.26
C GLU A 552 2.81 -35.79 -7.31
N GLY A 553 3.33 -34.58 -7.02
CA GLY A 553 2.80 -33.66 -6.01
C GLY A 553 1.71 -32.73 -6.50
N ALA A 554 1.69 -32.39 -7.79
CA ALA A 554 0.83 -31.33 -8.33
C ALA A 554 -0.66 -31.63 -8.09
N LYS A 555 -1.09 -32.85 -8.36
CA LYS A 555 -2.50 -33.22 -8.19
C LYS A 555 -2.96 -33.06 -6.74
N LYS A 556 -2.18 -33.57 -5.79
CA LYS A 556 -2.49 -33.48 -4.36
C LYS A 556 -2.56 -32.03 -3.90
N PHE A 557 -1.57 -31.20 -4.30
CA PHE A 557 -1.51 -29.78 -3.98
C PHE A 557 -2.72 -29.01 -4.52
N ILE A 558 -3.11 -29.28 -5.78
CA ILE A 558 -4.26 -28.65 -6.42
C ILE A 558 -5.56 -29.09 -5.74
N ASP A 559 -5.74 -30.37 -5.44
CA ASP A 559 -6.94 -30.89 -4.79
C ASP A 559 -7.12 -30.29 -3.38
N GLU A 560 -6.04 -30.17 -2.59
CA GLU A 560 -6.05 -29.53 -1.27
C GLU A 560 -6.39 -28.03 -1.35
N MET A 561 -5.82 -27.33 -2.32
CA MET A 561 -6.12 -25.92 -2.59
C MET A 561 -7.58 -25.71 -2.98
N LEU A 562 -8.12 -26.52 -3.88
CA LEU A 562 -9.52 -26.43 -4.34
C LEU A 562 -10.49 -26.68 -3.19
N ALA A 563 -10.24 -27.71 -2.36
CA ALA A 563 -11.05 -27.99 -1.18
C ALA A 563 -11.06 -26.81 -0.18
N ASP A 564 -9.90 -26.17 0.01
CA ASP A 564 -9.82 -24.99 0.86
C ASP A 564 -10.56 -23.79 0.25
N TYR A 565 -10.47 -23.59 -1.06
CA TYR A 565 -11.20 -22.51 -1.74
C TYR A 565 -12.72 -22.73 -1.70
N GLU A 566 -13.19 -23.96 -1.78
CA GLU A 566 -14.61 -24.28 -1.59
C GLU A 566 -15.08 -23.94 -0.18
N ARG A 567 -14.28 -24.28 0.85
CA ARG A 567 -14.56 -23.92 2.23
C ARG A 567 -14.64 -22.40 2.40
N ILE A 568 -13.68 -21.65 1.83
CA ILE A 568 -13.66 -20.17 1.89
C ILE A 568 -14.89 -19.59 1.20
N ARG A 569 -15.26 -20.07 0.00
CA ARG A 569 -16.46 -19.62 -0.71
C ARG A 569 -17.73 -19.90 0.08
N TYR A 570 -17.84 -21.11 0.69
CA TYR A 570 -18.97 -21.44 1.54
C TYR A 570 -19.09 -20.51 2.75
N GLN A 571 -17.99 -20.26 3.44
CA GLN A 571 -17.96 -19.33 4.58
C GLN A 571 -18.31 -17.90 4.17
N HIS A 572 -17.81 -17.46 3.02
CA HIS A 572 -18.11 -16.14 2.48
C HIS A 572 -19.58 -15.98 2.10
N ALA A 573 -20.16 -16.98 1.43
CA ALA A 573 -21.58 -16.96 1.02
C ALA A 573 -22.54 -17.02 2.22
N ASN A 574 -22.12 -17.67 3.33
CA ASN A 574 -22.93 -17.83 4.53
C ASN A 574 -22.64 -16.78 5.62
N ARG A 575 -21.87 -15.72 5.31
CA ARG A 575 -21.77 -14.56 6.22
C ARG A 575 -23.17 -13.95 6.36
N LYS A 576 -23.73 -14.00 7.59
CA LYS A 576 -25.01 -13.38 7.90
C LYS A 576 -24.87 -11.86 7.71
N SER A 577 -25.38 -11.35 6.60
CA SER A 577 -25.71 -9.92 6.51
C SER A 577 -26.93 -9.67 7.41
N VAL A 578 -26.91 -8.61 8.18
CA VAL A 578 -28.14 -8.16 8.87
C VAL A 578 -29.16 -7.86 7.77
N PRO A 579 -30.32 -8.54 7.75
CA PRO A 579 -31.30 -8.31 6.69
C PRO A 579 -31.80 -6.86 6.78
N LEU A 580 -31.62 -6.12 5.71
CA LEU A 580 -32.18 -4.77 5.59
C LEU A 580 -33.71 -4.89 5.46
N VAL A 581 -34.42 -4.10 6.24
CA VAL A 581 -35.87 -3.96 6.08
C VAL A 581 -36.18 -3.06 4.87
N SER A 582 -37.29 -3.31 4.20
CA SER A 582 -37.71 -2.43 3.12
C SER A 582 -38.02 -1.01 3.65
N LEU A 583 -37.89 0.00 2.79
CA LEU A 583 -38.24 1.38 3.16
C LEU A 583 -39.70 1.47 3.65
N GLN A 584 -40.60 0.70 3.04
CA GLN A 584 -42.01 0.66 3.47
C GLN A 584 -42.14 0.09 4.87
N ALA A 585 -41.49 -1.05 5.18
CA ALA A 585 -41.51 -1.63 6.52
C ALA A 585 -40.89 -0.68 7.57
N ALA A 586 -39.84 0.05 7.23
CA ALA A 586 -39.26 1.07 8.11
C ALA A 586 -40.22 2.23 8.36
N ARG A 587 -40.93 2.70 7.31
CA ARG A 587 -41.96 3.74 7.43
C ARG A 587 -43.16 3.27 8.24
N ASP A 588 -43.57 2.03 8.09
CA ASP A 588 -44.69 1.46 8.84
C ASP A 588 -44.36 1.26 10.33
N ASN A 589 -43.06 1.13 10.64
CA ASN A 589 -42.55 0.96 12.01
C ASN A 589 -42.05 2.28 12.63
N TYR A 590 -42.44 3.46 12.09
CA TYR A 590 -42.10 4.73 12.73
C TYR A 590 -42.88 4.93 14.05
N GLU A 591 -42.30 5.66 14.99
CA GLU A 591 -42.95 6.01 16.22
C GLU A 591 -44.12 6.99 15.97
N GLN A 592 -45.35 6.56 16.25
CA GLN A 592 -46.52 7.37 16.06
C GLN A 592 -46.72 8.35 17.23
N LEU A 593 -46.26 9.57 17.04
CA LEU A 593 -46.48 10.66 17.99
C LEU A 593 -47.83 11.31 17.76
N ASP A 594 -48.70 11.35 18.77
CA ASP A 594 -49.96 12.10 18.66
C ASP A 594 -49.76 13.60 18.96
N TRP A 595 -49.49 14.33 17.88
CA TRP A 595 -49.32 15.78 17.97
C TRP A 595 -50.55 16.56 18.41
N ASN A 596 -51.72 15.95 18.41
CA ASN A 596 -52.94 16.60 18.91
C ASN A 596 -52.97 16.63 20.46
N VAL A 597 -52.32 15.64 21.11
CA VAL A 597 -52.22 15.56 22.55
C VAL A 597 -50.97 16.28 23.08
N TYR A 598 -49.89 16.28 22.32
CA TYR A 598 -48.65 16.95 22.72
C TYR A 598 -48.78 18.46 22.70
N LYS A 599 -48.67 19.07 23.85
CA LYS A 599 -48.63 20.54 23.99
C LYS A 599 -47.21 20.95 24.39
N PRO A 600 -46.43 21.59 23.47
CA PRO A 600 -45.11 22.06 23.83
C PRO A 600 -45.18 23.11 24.94
N SER A 601 -44.25 23.04 25.85
CA SER A 601 -44.13 24.00 26.94
C SER A 601 -43.91 25.42 26.40
N LYS A 602 -44.78 26.34 26.70
CA LYS A 602 -44.60 27.73 26.31
C LYS A 602 -43.46 28.35 27.12
N PRO A 603 -42.43 28.90 26.52
CA PRO A 603 -41.35 29.56 27.23
C PRO A 603 -41.89 30.78 28.00
N LYS A 604 -41.31 31.05 29.17
CA LYS A 604 -41.68 32.20 29.99
C LYS A 604 -41.47 33.54 29.27
N PHE A 605 -40.56 33.59 28.34
CA PHE A 605 -40.34 34.75 27.47
C PHE A 605 -39.85 34.29 26.10
N ILE A 606 -40.09 35.08 25.06
CA ILE A 606 -39.62 34.81 23.69
C ILE A 606 -38.49 35.80 23.37
N GLY A 607 -37.45 35.31 22.74
CA GLY A 607 -36.26 36.08 22.39
C GLY A 607 -35.09 35.93 23.36
N ARG A 608 -34.00 36.65 23.08
CA ARG A 608 -32.77 36.57 23.86
C ARG A 608 -32.87 37.45 25.11
N ARG A 609 -32.52 36.85 26.30
CA ARG A 609 -32.41 37.57 27.56
C ARG A 609 -31.03 37.32 28.17
N VAL A 610 -30.34 38.36 28.58
CA VAL A 610 -29.02 38.30 29.17
C VAL A 610 -29.13 38.52 30.68
N PHE A 611 -28.62 37.55 31.45
CA PHE A 611 -28.54 37.63 32.89
C PHE A 611 -27.09 37.94 33.28
N LYS A 612 -26.82 39.19 33.72
CA LYS A 612 -25.47 39.62 34.04
C LYS A 612 -24.97 39.20 35.43
N ASN A 613 -25.87 38.91 36.33
CA ASN A 613 -25.53 38.61 37.76
C ASN A 613 -26.26 37.35 38.21
N PHE A 614 -26.22 36.26 37.42
CA PHE A 614 -26.80 34.99 37.84
C PHE A 614 -25.84 34.28 38.80
N SER A 615 -26.34 33.68 39.87
CA SER A 615 -25.52 32.95 40.85
C SER A 615 -24.86 31.76 40.24
N LEU A 616 -23.52 31.71 40.24
CA LEU A 616 -22.76 30.53 39.80
C LEU A 616 -23.08 29.28 40.64
N ALA A 617 -23.34 29.45 41.91
CA ALA A 617 -23.73 28.36 42.82
C ALA A 617 -25.06 27.70 42.40
N GLU A 618 -25.97 28.49 41.81
CA GLU A 618 -27.23 27.95 41.28
C GLU A 618 -27.00 27.23 39.94
N ILE A 619 -26.19 27.77 39.05
CA ILE A 619 -25.85 27.14 37.77
C ILE A 619 -25.11 25.82 38.00
N ALA A 620 -24.16 25.78 38.98
CA ALA A 620 -23.37 24.61 39.32
C ALA A 620 -24.22 23.38 39.70
N LYS A 621 -25.43 23.59 40.20
CA LYS A 621 -26.35 22.49 40.54
C LYS A 621 -26.94 21.75 39.33
N PHE A 622 -26.86 22.38 38.14
CA PHE A 622 -27.41 21.85 36.89
C PHE A 622 -26.32 21.46 35.89
N ILE A 623 -25.05 21.59 36.27
CA ILE A 623 -23.92 21.16 35.42
C ILE A 623 -23.78 19.64 35.57
N ASP A 624 -23.75 18.92 34.45
CA ASP A 624 -23.24 17.57 34.42
C ASP A 624 -21.72 17.62 34.53
N TRP A 625 -21.21 17.30 35.71
CA TRP A 625 -19.78 17.37 35.99
C TRP A 625 -18.98 16.23 35.40
N THR A 626 -19.63 15.09 35.04
CA THR A 626 -18.93 13.92 34.51
C THR A 626 -18.20 14.19 33.19
N PRO A 627 -18.84 14.80 32.16
CA PRO A 627 -18.13 15.16 30.92
C PRO A 627 -17.04 16.21 31.15
N PHE A 628 -17.27 17.16 32.07
CA PHE A 628 -16.26 18.16 32.41
C PHE A 628 -15.00 17.51 32.98
N PHE A 629 -15.13 16.62 33.97
CA PHE A 629 -14.00 15.96 34.60
C PHE A 629 -13.30 14.98 33.62
N GLN A 630 -14.04 14.30 32.76
CA GLN A 630 -13.47 13.45 31.71
C GLN A 630 -12.63 14.24 30.71
N THR A 631 -13.12 15.40 30.27
CA THR A 631 -12.41 16.29 29.33
C THR A 631 -11.10 16.82 29.93
N TRP A 632 -11.03 17.00 31.25
CA TRP A 632 -9.86 17.48 31.98
C TRP A 632 -8.99 16.34 32.54
N ASP A 633 -9.16 15.09 32.06
CA ASP A 633 -8.41 13.90 32.49
C ASP A 633 -8.41 13.67 34.02
N LEU A 634 -9.45 14.12 34.70
CA LEU A 634 -9.61 13.88 36.14
C LEU A 634 -10.17 12.47 36.32
N ALA A 635 -9.35 11.54 36.79
CA ALA A 635 -9.72 10.14 36.99
C ALA A 635 -10.61 9.99 38.24
N GLY A 636 -11.74 9.25 38.11
CA GLY A 636 -12.58 8.86 39.22
C GLY A 636 -14.05 8.65 38.84
N LYS A 637 -14.85 8.14 39.79
CA LYS A 637 -16.32 8.21 39.74
C LYS A 637 -16.75 9.47 40.45
N PHE A 638 -17.38 10.38 39.76
CA PHE A 638 -17.92 11.64 40.28
C PHE A 638 -19.43 11.54 40.44
#